data_dcfae0b43939f9e2280b41c9351da7be
#
_entry.id   dcfae0b43939f9e2280b41c9351da7be
#
_cell.length_a   1.000
_cell.length_b   1.000
_cell.length_c   1.000
_cell.angle_alpha   90.00
_cell.angle_beta   90.00
_cell.angle_gamma   90.00
#
_symmetry.space_group_name_H-M   'P 1'
#
loop_
_entity.id
_entity.type
_entity.pdbx_description
1 polymer ?
#
loop_
_entity_poly.entity_id
_entity_poly.type
_entity_poly.pdbx_seq_one_letter_code
_entity_poly.pdbx_strand_id
1 'polypeptide(L)'
;MSRINVKQRSFIEQKFGSRVSFHKVERKLYGHDIAAMPSLFKLLIGDTTPDAVVQPESEAELLELVRWAAANNVPLTPRARGSSGYGGAIPVKQGLVVDFYRMKRILHIDPETQTVTVEAGVVWEKLDNELAKHGLTLRLYPTSYPSSTVGGWLAQGGAGIGSYEFGWYRDNVVSARVILPTGEVRKFTGDELDLIADAEGITGFITQVTFKVQPLEELDVVCIGCPSSHDLQRLVESIIAAALPIWSLVFINARMAEFKNRAPLMEHYGHPLEERVLLPAAYIITLAFRKKDHADVMGKLSELLELCEAEILSERIAEHEWKNRFKLMVVKRLGPSLVPAEVVVPLASLGDVMTEIERKINQPLVKEGVVIRKGANGEPEVVILGFILSDQRKFSYNLVFGLVLTLMKIAEKHGGRPYSTGLYFARKARQVLGASRTTRLEAFKKQVDPKGLMNPGKVIAKGLAGTVLSLASTLEPLVRPFGNYVITQVGERPTQSVRDIPSGVSWYAYSCSQCGYCIDECDQFYGRGWESQSPRGKWYWLREYMEGRENWDQFMLDTFLVCTTCEICNLRCSAALPIEPSWMKLRGQLINEEKKMTFPPFEMMAAALSAQGDIWAGYRKDRAAWFPKDLLAKHGPDHKARNVYFAGCTASYVKKDIGMASVRLLDAAGVDFTYLGEKENCCATPMLVAGKWDLFVETMKKNIQLVRGAGSDTVISSCPACDMMWRQVYPAWAGRLGIEDGITARRYSEILSEKIKAGEFQFPANAMQPVTVTWHDSCHIGRVSGVYEPPRQLIRAIPNVNLVEMSYNHQDAHCCGSVLTLIREPLVAAKIGKVRLDEALEAGAEKILALCPCCEFQLRVSADKKQVPIEVVDLARFASSALGYEFPDPNPEVQKQWAVFEAMIALMTPQGFADLMGTMWSELIDAMPFGMGRMMPGMGK
;
A
#
# COMPACT_ATOMS: atom_id res chain seq x y z
N MET A 1 -28.53 -11.20 -14.05
CA MET A 1 -29.16 -9.91 -14.42
C MET A 1 -29.06 -8.97 -13.24
N SER A 2 -28.79 -7.69 -13.46
CA SER A 2 -28.75 -6.68 -12.37
C SER A 2 -30.13 -6.63 -11.68
N ARG A 3 -30.11 -6.56 -10.35
CA ARG A 3 -31.34 -6.35 -9.55
C ARG A 3 -31.76 -4.89 -9.54
N ILE A 4 -30.85 -4.00 -9.96
CA ILE A 4 -31.09 -2.56 -10.05
C ILE A 4 -31.59 -2.24 -11.45
N ASN A 5 -32.81 -1.67 -11.57
CA ASN A 5 -33.38 -1.22 -12.83
C ASN A 5 -32.83 0.16 -13.25
N VAL A 6 -33.14 0.60 -14.47
CA VAL A 6 -32.59 1.85 -15.04
C VAL A 6 -32.93 3.07 -14.18
N LYS A 7 -34.13 3.18 -13.63
CA LYS A 7 -34.51 4.32 -12.75
C LYS A 7 -33.74 4.31 -11.45
N GLN A 8 -33.54 3.14 -10.85
CA GLN A 8 -32.75 2.96 -9.64
C GLN A 8 -31.28 3.31 -9.88
N ARG A 9 -30.75 2.88 -11.03
CA ARG A 9 -29.38 3.24 -11.44
C ARG A 9 -29.21 4.74 -11.60
N SER A 10 -30.09 5.40 -12.34
CA SER A 10 -30.05 6.86 -12.55
C SER A 10 -30.10 7.64 -11.23
N PHE A 11 -30.91 7.19 -10.26
CA PHE A 11 -30.95 7.84 -8.94
C PHE A 11 -29.59 7.76 -8.24
N ILE A 12 -28.94 6.58 -8.23
CA ILE A 12 -27.65 6.38 -7.57
C ILE A 12 -26.54 7.17 -8.27
N GLU A 13 -26.54 7.17 -9.62
CA GLU A 13 -25.59 7.95 -10.42
C GLU A 13 -25.72 9.46 -10.17
N GLN A 14 -26.94 9.95 -10.13
CA GLN A 14 -27.21 11.37 -9.87
C GLN A 14 -26.77 11.77 -8.45
N LYS A 15 -26.99 10.91 -7.45
CA LYS A 15 -26.66 11.23 -6.06
C LYS A 15 -25.18 11.14 -5.76
N PHE A 16 -24.49 10.10 -6.26
CA PHE A 16 -23.11 9.84 -5.89
C PHE A 16 -22.09 10.25 -6.96
N GLY A 17 -22.50 10.49 -8.21
CA GLY A 17 -21.60 10.91 -9.28
C GLY A 17 -20.39 9.99 -9.43
N SER A 18 -19.17 10.53 -9.33
CA SER A 18 -17.93 9.76 -9.41
C SER A 18 -17.68 8.82 -8.21
N ARG A 19 -18.52 8.87 -7.18
CA ARG A 19 -18.46 8.04 -5.97
C ARG A 19 -19.33 6.77 -6.06
N VAL A 20 -19.86 6.47 -7.24
CA VAL A 20 -20.49 5.18 -7.54
C VAL A 20 -19.81 4.55 -8.74
N SER A 21 -19.59 3.25 -8.68
CA SER A 21 -19.02 2.49 -9.79
C SER A 21 -19.95 1.33 -10.18
N PHE A 22 -20.32 1.33 -11.46
CA PHE A 22 -20.96 0.21 -12.16
C PHE A 22 -19.96 -0.55 -13.02
N HIS A 23 -18.69 -0.14 -13.00
CA HIS A 23 -17.65 -0.76 -13.80
C HIS A 23 -17.43 -2.21 -13.36
N LYS A 24 -17.38 -3.11 -14.33
CA LYS A 24 -17.32 -4.57 -14.11
C LYS A 24 -16.19 -4.97 -13.14
N VAL A 25 -15.05 -4.34 -13.26
CA VAL A 25 -13.86 -4.67 -12.49
C VAL A 25 -13.99 -4.24 -11.05
N GLU A 26 -14.43 -3.02 -10.78
CA GLU A 26 -14.69 -2.59 -9.39
C GLU A 26 -15.70 -3.54 -8.73
N ARG A 27 -16.80 -3.83 -9.41
CA ARG A 27 -17.83 -4.73 -8.89
C ARG A 27 -17.28 -6.11 -8.53
N LYS A 28 -16.45 -6.70 -9.39
CA LYS A 28 -15.79 -7.99 -9.12
C LYS A 28 -14.81 -7.91 -7.95
N LEU A 29 -14.01 -6.84 -7.87
CA LEU A 29 -13.07 -6.60 -6.74
C LEU A 29 -13.82 -6.55 -5.41
N TYR A 30 -14.98 -5.94 -5.38
CA TYR A 30 -15.81 -5.83 -4.18
C TYR A 30 -16.70 -7.07 -3.94
N GLY A 31 -16.64 -8.08 -4.81
CA GLY A 31 -17.35 -9.35 -4.69
C GLY A 31 -16.65 -10.40 -3.82
N HIS A 32 -15.47 -10.13 -3.28
CA HIS A 32 -14.69 -11.07 -2.45
C HIS A 32 -13.98 -10.37 -1.29
N ASP A 33 -13.43 -11.15 -0.35
CA ASP A 33 -12.54 -10.71 0.72
C ASP A 33 -11.12 -11.30 0.56
N ILE A 34 -10.32 -11.34 1.64
CA ILE A 34 -8.93 -11.81 1.60
C ILE A 34 -8.81 -13.31 1.28
N ALA A 35 -9.77 -14.16 1.71
CA ALA A 35 -9.70 -15.58 1.50
C ALA A 35 -10.20 -15.98 0.10
N ALA A 36 -9.45 -16.85 -0.58
CA ALA A 36 -9.93 -17.46 -1.80
C ALA A 36 -11.09 -18.43 -1.49
N MET A 37 -12.26 -18.17 -2.06
CA MET A 37 -13.41 -19.04 -1.88
C MET A 37 -13.19 -20.37 -2.60
N PRO A 38 -13.34 -21.54 -1.93
CA PRO A 38 -13.25 -22.85 -2.58
C PRO A 38 -14.26 -23.00 -3.72
N SER A 39 -13.87 -23.67 -4.81
CA SER A 39 -14.71 -23.78 -6.01
C SER A 39 -16.06 -24.45 -5.76
N LEU A 40 -16.12 -25.42 -4.86
CA LEU A 40 -17.39 -26.07 -4.45
C LEU A 40 -18.32 -25.07 -3.73
N PHE A 41 -17.77 -24.17 -2.94
CA PHE A 41 -18.55 -23.10 -2.29
C PHE A 41 -19.09 -22.08 -3.30
N LYS A 42 -18.29 -21.72 -4.32
CA LYS A 42 -18.75 -20.84 -5.40
C LYS A 42 -19.98 -21.40 -6.11
N LEU A 43 -20.03 -22.72 -6.32
CA LEU A 43 -21.19 -23.36 -6.92
C LEU A 43 -22.46 -23.24 -6.05
N LEU A 44 -22.32 -23.27 -4.72
CA LEU A 44 -23.43 -23.21 -3.77
C LEU A 44 -23.93 -21.78 -3.54
N ILE A 45 -23.03 -20.81 -3.53
CA ILE A 45 -23.33 -19.41 -3.23
C ILE A 45 -23.76 -18.67 -4.50
N GLY A 46 -23.20 -19.04 -5.66
CA GLY A 46 -23.44 -18.39 -6.94
C GLY A 46 -22.61 -17.13 -7.15
N ASP A 47 -23.09 -16.23 -8.01
CA ASP A 47 -22.41 -14.96 -8.33
C ASP A 47 -22.51 -13.98 -7.16
N THR A 48 -21.36 -13.53 -6.70
CA THR A 48 -21.18 -12.54 -5.61
C THR A 48 -20.83 -11.15 -6.13
N THR A 49 -20.91 -10.91 -7.44
CA THR A 49 -20.65 -9.58 -8.02
C THR A 49 -21.78 -8.62 -7.67
N PRO A 50 -21.55 -7.53 -6.91
CA PRO A 50 -22.60 -6.58 -6.58
C PRO A 50 -23.11 -5.84 -7.83
N ASP A 51 -24.30 -5.26 -7.77
CA ASP A 51 -24.84 -4.45 -8.86
C ASP A 51 -24.09 -3.13 -9.03
N ALA A 52 -23.66 -2.54 -7.90
CA ALA A 52 -22.77 -1.37 -7.88
C ALA A 52 -22.01 -1.29 -6.56
N VAL A 53 -20.96 -0.45 -6.57
CA VAL A 53 -20.21 -0.04 -5.37
C VAL A 53 -20.44 1.44 -5.14
N VAL A 54 -20.80 1.84 -3.91
CA VAL A 54 -21.12 3.22 -3.54
C VAL A 54 -20.23 3.66 -2.39
N GLN A 55 -19.68 4.87 -2.47
CA GLN A 55 -18.80 5.48 -1.45
C GLN A 55 -19.47 6.73 -0.84
N PRO A 56 -20.28 6.61 0.22
CA PRO A 56 -20.85 7.76 0.92
C PRO A 56 -19.74 8.55 1.64
N GLU A 57 -19.90 9.87 1.73
CA GLU A 57 -18.97 10.78 2.41
C GLU A 57 -19.47 11.22 3.81
N SER A 58 -20.73 10.93 4.11
CA SER A 58 -21.31 11.31 5.40
C SER A 58 -22.36 10.32 5.88
N GLU A 59 -22.65 10.37 7.18
CA GLU A 59 -23.75 9.61 7.78
C GLU A 59 -25.09 9.99 7.17
N ALA A 60 -25.32 11.25 6.82
CA ALA A 60 -26.55 11.71 6.21
C ALA A 60 -26.78 11.10 4.82
N GLU A 61 -25.75 11.06 3.96
CA GLU A 61 -25.83 10.39 2.65
C GLU A 61 -26.08 8.89 2.79
N LEU A 62 -25.41 8.24 3.74
CA LEU A 62 -25.58 6.83 4.01
C LEU A 62 -26.99 6.53 4.52
N LEU A 63 -27.55 7.37 5.40
CA LEU A 63 -28.91 7.25 5.91
C LEU A 63 -29.95 7.33 4.78
N GLU A 64 -29.78 8.28 3.84
CA GLU A 64 -30.66 8.36 2.68
C GLU A 64 -30.55 7.13 1.79
N LEU A 65 -29.34 6.61 1.56
CA LEU A 65 -29.12 5.38 0.80
C LEU A 65 -29.81 4.18 1.46
N VAL A 66 -29.73 4.04 2.80
CA VAL A 66 -30.38 2.96 3.55
C VAL A 66 -31.90 3.04 3.41
N ARG A 67 -32.49 4.22 3.57
CA ARG A 67 -33.94 4.45 3.39
C ARG A 67 -34.40 4.13 1.97
N TRP A 68 -33.64 4.58 0.98
CA TRP A 68 -33.91 4.31 -0.42
C TRP A 68 -33.83 2.79 -0.71
N ALA A 69 -32.79 2.10 -0.23
CA ALA A 69 -32.61 0.67 -0.43
C ALA A 69 -33.74 -0.15 0.24
N ALA A 70 -34.17 0.22 1.45
CA ALA A 70 -35.31 -0.40 2.15
C ALA A 70 -36.64 -0.24 1.38
N ALA A 71 -36.88 0.95 0.80
CA ALA A 71 -38.05 1.23 -0.01
C ALA A 71 -38.05 0.44 -1.34
N ASN A 72 -36.86 0.21 -1.92
CA ASN A 72 -36.70 -0.46 -3.22
C ASN A 72 -36.35 -1.95 -3.12
N ASN A 73 -36.29 -2.52 -1.93
CA ASN A 73 -35.86 -3.90 -1.64
C ASN A 73 -34.49 -4.27 -2.22
N VAL A 74 -33.53 -3.36 -2.13
CA VAL A 74 -32.17 -3.54 -2.61
C VAL A 74 -31.28 -4.01 -1.44
N PRO A 75 -30.62 -5.18 -1.54
CA PRO A 75 -29.69 -5.65 -0.52
C PRO A 75 -28.48 -4.71 -0.38
N LEU A 76 -28.01 -4.54 0.85
CA LEU A 76 -26.85 -3.73 1.18
C LEU A 76 -25.78 -4.57 1.89
N THR A 77 -24.54 -4.47 1.47
CA THR A 77 -23.39 -5.11 2.12
C THR A 77 -22.38 -4.04 2.54
N PRO A 78 -22.10 -3.90 3.87
CA PRO A 78 -21.05 -3.02 4.33
C PRO A 78 -19.68 -3.56 3.94
N ARG A 79 -18.76 -2.68 3.55
CA ARG A 79 -17.38 -3.04 3.26
C ARG A 79 -16.45 -1.93 3.70
N ALA A 80 -15.45 -2.29 4.48
CA ALA A 80 -14.27 -1.47 4.74
C ALA A 80 -13.15 -1.91 3.78
N ARG A 81 -12.07 -2.51 4.29
CA ARG A 81 -10.95 -2.98 3.45
C ARG A 81 -11.07 -4.45 3.02
N GLY A 82 -12.08 -5.18 3.47
CA GLY A 82 -12.25 -6.59 3.16
C GLY A 82 -11.03 -7.44 3.54
N SER A 83 -10.40 -7.12 4.68
CA SER A 83 -9.20 -7.79 5.19
C SER A 83 -9.50 -9.03 6.05
N SER A 84 -10.76 -9.40 6.22
CA SER A 84 -11.20 -10.64 6.88
C SER A 84 -11.24 -11.81 5.89
N GLY A 85 -10.97 -13.01 6.38
CA GLY A 85 -11.03 -14.26 5.62
C GLY A 85 -12.32 -15.07 5.81
N TYR A 86 -13.35 -14.50 6.44
CA TYR A 86 -14.58 -15.23 6.82
C TYR A 86 -15.76 -14.99 5.91
N GLY A 87 -15.60 -14.19 4.86
CA GLY A 87 -16.66 -13.88 3.89
C GLY A 87 -17.65 -12.83 4.38
N GLY A 88 -17.36 -12.10 5.46
CA GLY A 88 -18.25 -11.07 6.03
C GLY A 88 -18.62 -9.97 5.05
N ALA A 89 -17.69 -9.54 4.22
CA ALA A 89 -17.85 -8.47 3.23
C ALA A 89 -18.33 -8.96 1.84
N ILE A 90 -18.63 -10.25 1.66
CA ILE A 90 -19.03 -10.82 0.35
C ILE A 90 -20.54 -10.59 0.11
N PRO A 91 -20.96 -9.92 -0.97
CA PRO A 91 -22.36 -9.61 -1.23
C PRO A 91 -23.11 -10.82 -1.86
N VAL A 92 -23.42 -11.83 -1.04
CA VAL A 92 -24.07 -13.10 -1.50
C VAL A 92 -25.46 -12.93 -2.11
N LYS A 93 -26.08 -11.79 -1.93
CA LYS A 93 -27.36 -11.41 -2.56
C LYS A 93 -27.19 -10.26 -3.56
N GLN A 94 -25.95 -10.03 -4.04
CA GLN A 94 -25.65 -8.91 -4.94
C GLN A 94 -26.08 -7.55 -4.34
N GLY A 95 -26.86 -6.72 -5.03
CA GLY A 95 -27.27 -5.42 -4.53
C GLY A 95 -26.13 -4.41 -4.49
N LEU A 96 -26.10 -3.53 -3.49
CA LEU A 96 -25.06 -2.52 -3.35
C LEU A 96 -24.03 -2.90 -2.30
N VAL A 97 -22.77 -2.77 -2.63
CA VAL A 97 -21.69 -2.71 -1.64
C VAL A 97 -21.47 -1.24 -1.26
N VAL A 98 -21.49 -0.97 0.04
CA VAL A 98 -21.25 0.34 0.63
C VAL A 98 -19.83 0.38 1.15
N ASP A 99 -18.96 1.11 0.46
CA ASP A 99 -17.53 1.25 0.81
C ASP A 99 -17.32 2.49 1.69
N PHE A 100 -16.77 2.26 2.89
CA PHE A 100 -16.51 3.29 3.90
C PHE A 100 -15.23 4.10 3.66
N TYR A 101 -14.56 3.96 2.54
CA TYR A 101 -13.32 4.65 2.24
C TYR A 101 -13.35 6.16 2.51
N ARG A 102 -14.49 6.81 2.29
CA ARG A 102 -14.62 8.28 2.43
C ARG A 102 -15.09 8.73 3.81
N MET A 103 -15.62 7.83 4.63
CA MET A 103 -16.02 8.10 6.03
C MET A 103 -14.86 7.77 6.97
N LYS A 104 -13.82 8.60 6.99
CA LYS A 104 -12.54 8.34 7.67
C LYS A 104 -12.01 9.50 8.51
N ARG A 105 -12.88 10.33 9.05
CA ARG A 105 -12.49 11.44 9.92
C ARG A 105 -12.25 10.97 11.35
N ILE A 106 -11.20 11.49 11.97
CA ILE A 106 -11.02 11.44 13.42
C ILE A 106 -11.83 12.62 13.98
N LEU A 107 -12.84 12.32 14.77
CA LEU A 107 -13.83 13.31 15.20
C LEU A 107 -13.44 14.00 16.50
N HIS A 108 -12.85 13.24 17.43
CA HIS A 108 -12.45 13.77 18.72
C HIS A 108 -11.40 12.88 19.37
N ILE A 109 -10.33 13.47 19.89
CA ILE A 109 -9.33 12.82 20.74
C ILE A 109 -9.41 13.48 22.11
N ASP A 110 -9.60 12.69 23.15
CA ASP A 110 -9.66 13.17 24.52
C ASP A 110 -8.53 12.54 25.35
N PRO A 111 -7.43 13.27 25.59
CA PRO A 111 -6.31 12.78 26.39
C PRO A 111 -6.64 12.57 27.86
N GLU A 112 -7.61 13.32 28.45
CA GLU A 112 -7.96 13.22 29.85
C GLU A 112 -8.71 11.92 30.16
N THR A 113 -9.70 11.57 29.33
CA THR A 113 -10.45 10.31 29.46
C THR A 113 -9.79 9.15 28.73
N GLN A 114 -8.69 9.39 28.00
CA GLN A 114 -8.00 8.43 27.16
C GLN A 114 -8.97 7.72 26.20
N THR A 115 -9.76 8.50 25.49
CA THR A 115 -10.72 7.99 24.51
C THR A 115 -10.57 8.69 23.17
N VAL A 116 -10.97 8.00 22.11
CA VAL A 116 -11.04 8.58 20.78
C VAL A 116 -12.37 8.23 20.12
N THR A 117 -12.95 9.20 19.39
CA THR A 117 -14.14 9.01 18.57
C THR A 117 -13.78 9.20 17.11
N VAL A 118 -14.07 8.19 16.27
CA VAL A 118 -13.74 8.19 14.86
C VAL A 118 -14.90 7.71 14.00
N GLU A 119 -14.89 8.08 12.71
CA GLU A 119 -15.72 7.43 11.70
C GLU A 119 -15.26 6.00 11.42
N ALA A 120 -16.17 5.12 11.03
CA ALA A 120 -15.91 3.68 10.92
C ALA A 120 -14.84 3.30 9.86
N GLY A 121 -14.64 4.13 8.84
CA GLY A 121 -13.66 3.93 7.78
C GLY A 121 -12.23 4.38 8.12
N VAL A 122 -11.97 4.89 9.32
CA VAL A 122 -10.62 5.27 9.75
C VAL A 122 -9.74 4.02 9.82
N VAL A 123 -8.58 4.07 9.15
CA VAL A 123 -7.56 3.01 9.16
C VAL A 123 -6.74 3.11 10.44
N TRP A 124 -6.47 1.97 11.08
CA TRP A 124 -5.78 1.93 12.36
C TRP A 124 -4.42 2.61 12.36
N GLU A 125 -3.59 2.36 11.35
CA GLU A 125 -2.26 2.98 11.24
C GLU A 125 -2.34 4.52 11.14
N LYS A 126 -3.32 5.04 10.39
CA LYS A 126 -3.53 6.50 10.28
C LYS A 126 -3.98 7.11 11.60
N LEU A 127 -4.82 6.39 12.33
CA LEU A 127 -5.27 6.81 13.64
C LEU A 127 -4.13 6.81 14.67
N ASP A 128 -3.30 5.76 14.69
CA ASP A 128 -2.19 5.65 15.64
C ASP A 128 -1.16 6.77 15.43
N ASN A 129 -0.85 7.08 14.16
CA ASN A 129 0.00 8.22 13.81
C ASN A 129 -0.57 9.56 14.30
N GLU A 130 -1.89 9.73 14.28
CA GLU A 130 -2.52 10.96 14.80
C GLU A 130 -2.53 10.98 16.33
N LEU A 131 -2.84 9.86 16.98
CA LEU A 131 -2.81 9.72 18.45
C LEU A 131 -1.42 10.05 19.00
N ALA A 132 -0.36 9.63 18.33
CA ALA A 132 1.03 9.89 18.75
C ALA A 132 1.33 11.40 18.89
N LYS A 133 0.73 12.25 18.07
CA LYS A 133 0.87 13.73 18.18
C LYS A 133 0.27 14.28 19.49
N HIS A 134 -0.63 13.51 20.11
CA HIS A 134 -1.29 13.84 21.39
C HIS A 134 -0.70 13.07 22.57
N GLY A 135 0.44 12.38 22.41
CA GLY A 135 1.05 11.55 23.44
C GLY A 135 0.25 10.29 23.78
N LEU A 136 -0.59 9.83 22.86
CA LEU A 136 -1.44 8.66 23.00
C LEU A 136 -1.08 7.59 21.96
N THR A 137 -1.49 6.34 22.25
CA THR A 137 -1.39 5.21 21.32
C THR A 137 -2.54 4.22 21.53
N LEU A 138 -2.66 3.24 20.64
CA LEU A 138 -3.69 2.22 20.72
C LEU A 138 -3.44 1.25 21.91
N ARG A 139 -4.51 0.77 22.55
CA ARG A 139 -4.45 -0.38 23.50
C ARG A 139 -4.25 -1.70 22.75
N LEU A 140 -4.88 -1.83 21.60
CA LEU A 140 -4.95 -3.06 20.80
C LEU A 140 -4.65 -2.79 19.33
N TYR A 141 -3.91 -3.71 18.71
CA TYR A 141 -3.60 -3.68 17.29
C TYR A 141 -4.12 -4.96 16.62
N PRO A 142 -5.05 -4.86 15.63
CA PRO A 142 -5.45 -6.04 14.87
C PRO A 142 -4.28 -6.57 14.02
N THR A 143 -4.26 -7.85 13.71
CA THR A 143 -3.25 -8.44 12.81
C THR A 143 -3.21 -7.79 11.43
N SER A 144 -4.30 -7.14 11.02
CA SER A 144 -4.43 -6.38 9.78
C SER A 144 -4.28 -4.85 9.97
N TYR A 145 -3.64 -4.42 11.05
CA TYR A 145 -3.45 -3.02 11.47
C TYR A 145 -3.13 -2.04 10.33
N PRO A 146 -2.18 -2.33 9.39
CA PRO A 146 -1.83 -1.35 8.36
C PRO A 146 -2.94 -1.05 7.34
N SER A 147 -4.02 -1.86 7.30
CA SER A 147 -5.08 -1.66 6.29
C SER A 147 -6.50 -1.73 6.82
N SER A 148 -6.74 -2.44 7.92
CA SER A 148 -8.11 -2.56 8.45
C SER A 148 -8.59 -1.27 9.10
N THR A 149 -9.92 -1.16 9.23
CA THR A 149 -10.56 0.04 9.77
C THR A 149 -11.19 -0.24 11.14
N VAL A 150 -11.36 0.82 11.92
CA VAL A 150 -11.95 0.76 13.27
C VAL A 150 -13.33 0.11 13.25
N GLY A 151 -14.24 0.58 12.40
CA GLY A 151 -15.59 0.01 12.30
C GLY A 151 -15.61 -1.40 11.73
N GLY A 152 -14.70 -1.70 10.78
CA GLY A 152 -14.55 -3.04 10.20
C GLY A 152 -14.13 -4.08 11.23
N TRP A 153 -13.20 -3.72 12.13
CA TRP A 153 -12.77 -4.62 13.19
C TRP A 153 -13.84 -4.81 14.26
N LEU A 154 -14.60 -3.78 14.61
CA LEU A 154 -15.73 -3.93 15.53
C LEU A 154 -16.83 -4.85 14.94
N ALA A 155 -17.12 -4.71 13.67
CA ALA A 155 -18.13 -5.52 13.00
C ALA A 155 -17.72 -7.01 12.90
N GLN A 156 -16.43 -7.30 12.67
CA GLN A 156 -15.91 -8.67 12.53
C GLN A 156 -15.53 -9.28 13.90
N GLY A 157 -15.12 -8.43 14.84
CA GLY A 157 -14.61 -8.83 16.15
C GLY A 157 -13.16 -9.26 16.13
N GLY A 158 -12.58 -9.40 17.31
CA GLY A 158 -11.25 -9.98 17.38
C GLY A 158 -10.38 -9.55 18.54
N ALA A 159 -9.21 -10.19 18.58
CA ALA A 159 -8.09 -9.93 19.45
C ALA A 159 -6.83 -9.71 18.62
N GLY A 160 -5.78 -9.14 19.21
CA GLY A 160 -4.50 -8.89 18.57
C GLY A 160 -3.41 -8.48 19.57
N ILE A 161 -2.39 -7.79 19.09
CA ILE A 161 -1.31 -7.27 19.95
C ILE A 161 -1.94 -6.35 21.01
N GLY A 162 -1.54 -6.52 22.28
CA GLY A 162 -2.10 -5.81 23.43
C GLY A 162 -3.27 -6.50 24.13
N SER A 163 -3.87 -7.55 23.52
CA SER A 163 -4.98 -8.29 24.11
C SER A 163 -4.62 -9.03 25.39
N TYR A 164 -3.34 -9.27 25.66
CA TYR A 164 -2.92 -9.85 26.93
C TYR A 164 -3.36 -8.97 28.12
N GLU A 165 -3.17 -7.67 28.03
CA GLU A 165 -3.55 -6.72 29.07
C GLU A 165 -5.01 -6.29 28.96
N PHE A 166 -5.50 -6.00 27.74
CA PHE A 166 -6.76 -5.30 27.51
C PHE A 166 -7.91 -6.16 27.00
N GLY A 167 -7.72 -7.49 26.80
CA GLY A 167 -8.78 -8.39 26.39
C GLY A 167 -9.20 -8.23 24.91
N TRP A 168 -10.48 -8.41 24.64
CA TRP A 168 -11.05 -8.30 23.31
C TRP A 168 -11.28 -6.85 22.90
N TYR A 169 -11.26 -6.56 21.58
CA TYR A 169 -11.49 -5.19 21.11
C TYR A 169 -12.84 -4.64 21.57
N ARG A 170 -13.90 -5.45 21.53
CA ARG A 170 -15.25 -5.08 21.96
C ARG A 170 -15.25 -4.53 23.41
N ASP A 171 -14.41 -5.04 24.30
CA ASP A 171 -14.36 -4.62 25.71
C ASP A 171 -13.72 -3.24 25.90
N ASN A 172 -13.01 -2.77 24.90
CA ASN A 172 -12.39 -1.44 24.84
C ASN A 172 -13.29 -0.38 24.18
N VAL A 173 -14.43 -0.79 23.59
CA VAL A 173 -15.38 0.12 22.94
C VAL A 173 -16.32 0.70 23.98
N VAL A 174 -16.39 2.03 24.02
CA VAL A 174 -17.29 2.79 24.90
C VAL A 174 -18.66 2.94 24.29
N SER A 175 -18.73 3.27 23.00
CA SER A 175 -19.98 3.39 22.28
C SER A 175 -19.78 3.28 20.76
N ALA A 176 -20.85 2.94 20.06
CA ALA A 176 -20.88 3.00 18.61
C ALA A 176 -22.21 3.62 18.11
N ARG A 177 -22.11 4.41 17.04
CA ARG A 177 -23.27 4.98 16.36
C ARG A 177 -23.56 4.17 15.10
N VAL A 178 -24.83 3.79 14.91
CA VAL A 178 -25.21 2.84 13.87
C VAL A 178 -26.48 3.32 13.16
N ILE A 179 -26.49 3.21 11.83
CA ILE A 179 -27.69 3.35 11.00
C ILE A 179 -28.32 1.97 10.88
N LEU A 180 -29.51 1.80 11.46
CA LEU A 180 -30.28 0.58 11.36
C LEU A 180 -30.98 0.46 9.98
N PRO A 181 -31.30 -0.77 9.53
CA PRO A 181 -32.05 -0.98 8.28
C PRO A 181 -33.42 -0.31 8.23
N THR A 182 -34.00 0.03 9.39
CA THR A 182 -35.23 0.85 9.52
C THR A 182 -35.03 2.31 9.09
N GLY A 183 -33.79 2.79 8.95
CA GLY A 183 -33.47 4.21 8.74
C GLY A 183 -33.44 5.02 10.04
N GLU A 184 -33.38 4.37 11.19
CA GLU A 184 -33.10 4.97 12.49
C GLU A 184 -31.57 5.06 12.71
N VAL A 185 -31.12 6.15 13.32
CA VAL A 185 -29.75 6.30 13.81
C VAL A 185 -29.76 6.10 15.30
N ARG A 186 -29.00 5.10 15.81
CA ARG A 186 -28.98 4.74 17.22
C ARG A 186 -27.54 4.66 17.77
N LYS A 187 -27.34 5.10 19.01
CA LYS A 187 -26.11 4.92 19.76
C LYS A 187 -26.22 3.66 20.65
N PHE A 188 -25.25 2.78 20.54
CA PHE A 188 -25.13 1.55 21.32
C PHE A 188 -24.03 1.71 22.38
N THR A 189 -24.29 1.25 23.60
CA THR A 189 -23.37 1.31 24.73
C THR A 189 -23.52 0.06 25.61
N GLY A 190 -22.53 -0.24 26.45
CA GLY A 190 -22.59 -1.38 27.39
C GLY A 190 -22.93 -2.70 26.68
N ASP A 191 -23.87 -3.46 27.23
CA ASP A 191 -24.28 -4.76 26.71
C ASP A 191 -25.03 -4.69 25.37
N GLU A 192 -25.52 -3.51 24.96
CA GLU A 192 -26.14 -3.36 23.66
C GLU A 192 -25.12 -3.45 22.51
N LEU A 193 -23.83 -3.17 22.77
CA LEU A 193 -22.76 -3.36 21.78
C LEU A 193 -22.71 -4.80 21.27
N ASP A 194 -23.16 -5.79 22.02
CA ASP A 194 -23.26 -7.19 21.61
C ASP A 194 -24.18 -7.42 20.41
N LEU A 195 -25.07 -6.48 20.12
CA LEU A 195 -25.99 -6.56 18.98
C LEU A 195 -25.36 -6.09 17.66
N ILE A 196 -24.17 -5.47 17.72
CA ILE A 196 -23.49 -4.88 16.56
C ILE A 196 -22.05 -5.36 16.40
N ALA A 197 -21.33 -5.61 17.50
CA ALA A 197 -19.99 -6.19 17.49
C ALA A 197 -20.05 -7.65 17.03
N ASP A 198 -18.98 -8.19 16.43
CA ASP A 198 -18.89 -9.57 15.90
C ASP A 198 -20.11 -10.00 15.05
N ALA A 199 -20.85 -9.04 14.53
CA ALA A 199 -22.11 -9.26 13.81
C ALA A 199 -21.98 -9.01 12.30
N GLU A 200 -20.79 -8.77 11.77
CA GLU A 200 -20.51 -8.55 10.34
C GLU A 200 -21.46 -7.51 9.69
N GLY A 201 -21.96 -6.56 10.47
CA GLY A 201 -22.89 -5.53 10.01
C GLY A 201 -24.27 -6.03 9.59
N ILE A 202 -24.72 -7.22 10.03
CA ILE A 202 -26.09 -7.71 9.68
C ILE A 202 -27.20 -6.89 10.33
N THR A 203 -26.93 -6.13 11.37
CA THR A 203 -27.90 -5.33 12.12
C THR A 203 -27.89 -3.85 11.76
N GLY A 204 -26.90 -3.39 10.96
CA GLY A 204 -26.82 -2.00 10.51
C GLY A 204 -25.41 -1.59 10.12
N PHE A 205 -25.28 -0.34 9.71
CA PHE A 205 -24.01 0.28 9.37
C PHE A 205 -23.42 1.02 10.57
N ILE A 206 -22.29 0.55 11.10
CA ILE A 206 -21.51 1.29 12.09
C ILE A 206 -20.96 2.54 11.40
N THR A 207 -21.27 3.72 11.89
CA THR A 207 -20.81 5.01 11.31
C THR A 207 -19.74 5.66 12.13
N GLN A 208 -19.80 5.53 13.46
CA GLN A 208 -18.82 6.08 14.39
C GLN A 208 -18.55 5.10 15.53
N VAL A 209 -17.33 5.12 16.04
CA VAL A 209 -16.91 4.32 17.22
C VAL A 209 -16.14 5.20 18.19
N THR A 210 -16.52 5.13 19.47
CA THR A 210 -15.74 5.70 20.57
C THR A 210 -15.11 4.56 21.35
N PHE A 211 -13.80 4.59 21.57
CA PHE A 211 -13.09 3.53 22.27
C PHE A 211 -11.89 4.07 23.07
N LYS A 212 -11.36 3.23 23.97
CA LYS A 212 -10.27 3.57 24.88
C LYS A 212 -8.93 3.45 24.20
N VAL A 213 -8.06 4.42 24.48
CA VAL A 213 -6.65 4.45 24.09
C VAL A 213 -5.76 4.46 25.33
N GLN A 214 -4.46 4.55 25.19
CA GLN A 214 -3.50 4.60 26.32
C GLN A 214 -2.42 5.66 26.05
N PRO A 215 -1.68 6.10 27.09
CA PRO A 215 -0.50 6.95 26.91
C PRO A 215 0.55 6.28 26.00
N LEU A 216 1.21 7.09 25.19
CA LEU A 216 2.36 6.64 24.40
C LEU A 216 3.57 6.50 25.33
N GLU A 217 4.01 5.27 25.56
CA GLU A 217 5.19 4.94 26.35
C GLU A 217 6.19 4.14 25.53
N GLU A 218 7.48 4.26 25.83
CA GLU A 218 8.50 3.41 25.23
C GLU A 218 8.30 1.96 25.67
N LEU A 219 8.45 1.06 24.70
CA LEU A 219 8.30 -0.38 24.90
C LEU A 219 9.64 -1.08 24.76
N ASP A 220 9.86 -2.09 25.60
CA ASP A 220 10.87 -3.11 25.41
C ASP A 220 10.22 -4.39 24.87
N VAL A 221 10.98 -5.09 24.03
CA VAL A 221 10.53 -6.32 23.39
C VAL A 221 11.57 -7.42 23.61
N VAL A 222 11.10 -8.57 24.05
CA VAL A 222 11.93 -9.76 24.25
C VAL A 222 11.31 -10.94 23.50
N CYS A 223 12.13 -11.69 22.78
CA CYS A 223 11.73 -12.96 22.21
C CYS A 223 12.27 -14.12 23.02
N ILE A 224 11.42 -15.15 23.24
CA ILE A 224 11.76 -16.35 24.00
C ILE A 224 11.50 -17.57 23.13
N GLY A 225 12.48 -18.46 23.04
CA GLY A 225 12.36 -19.76 22.39
C GLY A 225 11.91 -20.83 23.38
N CYS A 226 10.82 -21.54 23.07
CA CYS A 226 10.34 -22.71 23.82
C CYS A 226 10.45 -23.97 22.94
N PRO A 227 11.02 -25.08 23.43
CA PRO A 227 11.23 -26.27 22.61
C PRO A 227 9.93 -27.01 22.29
N SER A 228 8.91 -26.93 23.16
CA SER A 228 7.62 -27.61 22.97
C SER A 228 6.43 -26.71 23.26
N SER A 229 5.24 -27.14 22.82
CA SER A 229 3.97 -26.46 23.11
C SER A 229 3.59 -26.50 24.60
N HIS A 230 4.03 -27.51 25.32
CA HIS A 230 3.82 -27.63 26.77
C HIS A 230 4.74 -26.70 27.56
N ASP A 231 5.99 -26.48 27.09
CA ASP A 231 6.90 -25.50 27.71
C ASP A 231 6.35 -24.08 27.47
N LEU A 232 5.85 -23.81 26.26
CA LEU A 232 5.14 -22.57 25.94
C LEU A 232 3.97 -22.35 26.90
N GLN A 233 3.10 -23.34 27.10
CA GLN A 233 1.95 -23.24 28.02
C GLN A 233 2.42 -22.95 29.44
N ARG A 234 3.35 -23.76 29.96
CA ARG A 234 3.87 -23.61 31.35
C ARG A 234 4.48 -22.23 31.59
N LEU A 235 5.26 -21.72 30.63
CA LEU A 235 5.87 -20.40 30.74
C LEU A 235 4.78 -19.31 30.77
N VAL A 236 3.78 -19.38 29.90
CA VAL A 236 2.68 -18.40 29.87
C VAL A 236 1.86 -18.44 31.17
N GLU A 237 1.54 -19.63 31.69
CA GLU A 237 0.87 -19.80 32.98
C GLU A 237 1.69 -19.20 34.14
N SER A 238 3.01 -19.42 34.13
CA SER A 238 3.94 -18.88 35.15
C SER A 238 4.04 -17.36 35.05
N ILE A 239 4.07 -16.75 33.85
CA ILE A 239 4.06 -15.31 33.62
C ILE A 239 2.76 -14.69 34.20
N ILE A 240 1.62 -15.33 33.96
CA ILE A 240 0.33 -14.87 34.46
C ILE A 240 0.29 -14.99 36.02
N ALA A 241 0.75 -16.11 36.56
CA ALA A 241 0.77 -16.35 38.03
C ALA A 241 1.71 -15.36 38.73
N ALA A 242 2.87 -15.03 38.14
CA ALA A 242 3.81 -14.03 38.66
C ALA A 242 3.32 -12.58 38.48
N ALA A 243 2.16 -12.37 37.84
CA ALA A 243 1.56 -11.06 37.55
C ALA A 243 2.53 -10.06 36.92
N LEU A 244 3.35 -10.54 35.98
CA LEU A 244 4.29 -9.68 35.26
C LEU A 244 3.54 -8.58 34.49
N PRO A 245 4.03 -7.32 34.49
CA PRO A 245 3.39 -6.19 33.82
C PRO A 245 3.61 -6.22 32.29
N ILE A 246 3.12 -7.29 31.65
CA ILE A 246 3.20 -7.48 30.19
C ILE A 246 2.00 -6.80 29.54
N TRP A 247 2.26 -6.01 28.51
CA TRP A 247 1.22 -5.42 27.66
C TRP A 247 0.73 -6.41 26.60
N SER A 248 1.67 -7.07 25.91
CA SER A 248 1.34 -7.99 24.82
C SER A 248 2.17 -9.26 24.89
N LEU A 249 1.51 -10.40 24.73
CA LEU A 249 2.11 -11.71 24.63
C LEU A 249 1.53 -12.42 23.41
N VAL A 250 2.38 -12.59 22.39
CA VAL A 250 2.03 -13.31 21.16
C VAL A 250 3.09 -14.37 20.85
N PHE A 251 2.75 -15.40 20.08
CA PHE A 251 3.73 -16.41 19.68
C PHE A 251 3.49 -16.94 18.27
N ILE A 252 4.54 -17.50 17.69
CA ILE A 252 4.50 -18.32 16.47
C ILE A 252 4.96 -19.73 16.80
N ASN A 253 4.49 -20.73 16.02
CA ASN A 253 4.98 -22.10 16.21
C ASN A 253 6.28 -22.37 15.44
N ALA A 254 6.98 -23.44 15.79
CA ALA A 254 8.24 -23.84 15.17
C ALA A 254 8.14 -23.99 13.64
N ARG A 255 7.00 -24.49 13.17
CA ARG A 255 6.75 -24.64 11.73
C ARG A 255 6.67 -23.30 11.00
N MET A 256 6.06 -22.28 11.62
CA MET A 256 6.03 -20.92 11.07
C MET A 256 7.42 -20.31 11.00
N ALA A 257 8.24 -20.47 12.04
CA ALA A 257 9.63 -20.03 12.05
C ALA A 257 10.45 -20.69 10.92
N GLU A 258 10.34 -22.01 10.74
CA GLU A 258 10.97 -22.75 9.65
C GLU A 258 10.55 -22.19 8.27
N PHE A 259 9.26 -21.97 8.05
CA PHE A 259 8.75 -21.48 6.76
C PHE A 259 9.14 -20.00 6.49
N LYS A 260 9.20 -19.17 7.52
CA LYS A 260 9.77 -17.81 7.38
C LYS A 260 11.22 -17.89 6.90
N ASN A 261 12.03 -18.79 7.46
CA ASN A 261 13.42 -19.01 7.04
C ASN A 261 13.53 -19.50 5.59
N ARG A 262 12.59 -20.32 5.13
CA ARG A 262 12.59 -20.91 3.78
C ARG A 262 12.02 -20.00 2.71
N ALA A 263 11.24 -18.97 3.07
CA ALA A 263 10.64 -18.08 2.09
C ALA A 263 11.74 -17.42 1.25
N PRO A 264 11.69 -17.47 -0.11
CA PRO A 264 12.73 -16.92 -0.96
C PRO A 264 12.85 -15.40 -0.76
N LEU A 265 14.09 -14.90 -0.65
CA LEU A 265 14.33 -13.44 -0.63
C LEU A 265 13.96 -12.85 -2.00
N MET A 266 13.35 -11.70 -1.95
CA MET A 266 13.02 -10.94 -3.16
C MET A 266 14.03 -9.81 -3.33
N GLU A 267 14.46 -9.59 -4.57
CA GLU A 267 15.46 -8.60 -4.92
C GLU A 267 14.96 -7.66 -6.02
N HIS A 268 15.47 -6.44 -5.98
CA HIS A 268 15.28 -5.45 -7.01
C HIS A 268 16.61 -4.75 -7.32
N TYR A 269 17.02 -4.76 -8.57
CA TYR A 269 18.34 -4.27 -9.03
C TYR A 269 19.53 -4.80 -8.21
N GLY A 270 19.46 -6.07 -7.76
CA GLY A 270 20.52 -6.69 -6.95
C GLY A 270 20.49 -6.35 -5.46
N HIS A 271 19.47 -5.60 -5.00
CA HIS A 271 19.28 -5.30 -3.59
C HIS A 271 18.10 -6.09 -3.02
N PRO A 272 18.23 -6.69 -1.82
CA PRO A 272 17.13 -7.38 -1.17
C PRO A 272 16.05 -6.39 -0.74
N LEU A 273 14.78 -6.78 -0.93
CA LEU A 273 13.61 -5.99 -0.51
C LEU A 273 13.29 -6.13 0.98
N GLU A 274 13.96 -7.05 1.66
CA GLU A 274 13.79 -7.31 3.09
C GLU A 274 15.10 -7.81 3.71
N GLU A 275 15.29 -7.55 4.99
CA GLU A 275 16.34 -8.17 5.79
C GLU A 275 15.90 -9.57 6.23
N ARG A 276 16.83 -10.53 6.22
CA ARG A 276 16.60 -11.86 6.77
C ARG A 276 17.34 -12.04 8.08
N VAL A 277 16.60 -12.42 9.11
CA VAL A 277 17.12 -12.95 10.36
C VAL A 277 16.65 -14.40 10.49
N LEU A 278 17.55 -15.31 10.74
CA LEU A 278 17.22 -16.74 10.92
C LEU A 278 16.61 -16.96 12.30
N LEU A 279 15.47 -17.64 12.32
CA LEU A 279 14.73 -17.98 13.52
C LEU A 279 15.04 -19.42 13.95
N PRO A 280 15.14 -19.72 15.25
CA PRO A 280 15.29 -21.09 15.74
C PRO A 280 14.05 -21.93 15.43
N ALA A 281 14.23 -23.26 15.32
CA ALA A 281 13.14 -24.22 15.14
C ALA A 281 12.42 -24.48 16.47
N ALA A 282 11.80 -23.45 17.04
CA ALA A 282 11.13 -23.46 18.34
C ALA A 282 9.81 -22.69 18.28
N TYR A 283 8.98 -22.81 19.29
CA TYR A 283 7.93 -21.84 19.54
C TYR A 283 8.58 -20.53 19.97
N ILE A 284 8.26 -19.45 19.30
CA ILE A 284 8.84 -18.13 19.61
C ILE A 284 7.75 -17.24 20.20
N ILE A 285 7.91 -16.91 21.47
CA ILE A 285 7.07 -15.92 22.18
C ILE A 285 7.68 -14.55 21.94
N THR A 286 6.86 -13.57 21.62
CA THR A 286 7.23 -12.15 21.65
C THR A 286 6.49 -11.47 22.78
N LEU A 287 7.22 -11.00 23.77
CA LEU A 287 6.74 -10.19 24.88
C LEU A 287 7.01 -8.74 24.60
N ALA A 288 5.99 -7.90 24.80
CA ALA A 288 6.17 -6.44 24.78
C ALA A 288 5.64 -5.88 26.10
N PHE A 289 6.42 -5.01 26.73
CA PHE A 289 6.10 -4.37 28.00
C PHE A 289 6.69 -2.95 28.05
N ARG A 290 6.26 -2.16 29.02
CA ARG A 290 6.72 -0.77 29.13
C ARG A 290 8.17 -0.75 29.60
N LYS A 291 9.01 0.05 29.00
CA LYS A 291 10.48 0.13 29.30
C LYS A 291 10.78 0.44 30.76
N LYS A 292 9.90 1.21 31.43
CA LYS A 292 10.01 1.48 32.87
C LYS A 292 9.95 0.23 33.75
N ASP A 293 9.34 -0.84 33.27
CA ASP A 293 9.15 -2.10 33.97
C ASP A 293 10.26 -3.12 33.67
N HIS A 294 11.29 -2.74 32.88
CA HIS A 294 12.34 -3.63 32.36
C HIS A 294 13.01 -4.46 33.45
N ALA A 295 13.49 -3.83 34.52
CA ALA A 295 14.25 -4.53 35.58
C ALA A 295 13.38 -5.56 36.33
N ASP A 296 12.11 -5.24 36.64
CA ASP A 296 11.19 -6.16 37.31
C ASP A 296 10.81 -7.32 36.37
N VAL A 297 10.51 -7.04 35.13
CA VAL A 297 10.16 -8.09 34.14
C VAL A 297 11.34 -9.02 33.90
N MET A 298 12.53 -8.49 33.59
CA MET A 298 13.69 -9.31 33.26
C MET A 298 14.21 -10.12 34.46
N GLY A 299 14.18 -9.54 35.68
CA GLY A 299 14.56 -10.25 36.89
C GLY A 299 13.67 -11.48 37.14
N LYS A 300 12.36 -11.31 37.18
CA LYS A 300 11.42 -12.41 37.38
C LYS A 300 11.38 -13.39 36.19
N LEU A 301 11.48 -12.88 34.97
CA LEU A 301 11.48 -13.74 33.78
C LEU A 301 12.64 -14.71 33.78
N SER A 302 13.85 -14.30 34.21
CA SER A 302 15.02 -15.19 34.31
C SER A 302 14.78 -16.37 35.25
N GLU A 303 14.08 -16.15 36.37
CA GLU A 303 13.70 -17.22 37.32
C GLU A 303 12.69 -18.21 36.69
N LEU A 304 11.72 -17.69 35.90
CA LEU A 304 10.69 -18.53 35.28
C LEU A 304 11.24 -19.37 34.12
N LEU A 305 12.25 -18.87 33.40
CA LEU A 305 12.86 -19.57 32.25
C LEU A 305 13.60 -20.85 32.70
N GLU A 306 14.24 -20.83 33.86
CA GLU A 306 14.89 -22.01 34.41
C GLU A 306 13.92 -23.17 34.67
N LEU A 307 12.63 -22.85 34.92
CA LEU A 307 11.60 -23.86 35.20
C LEU A 307 10.97 -24.46 33.92
N CYS A 308 11.15 -23.84 32.77
CA CYS A 308 10.38 -24.13 31.54
C CYS A 308 11.24 -24.53 30.33
N GLU A 309 12.53 -24.90 30.53
CA GLU A 309 13.45 -25.23 29.42
C GLU A 309 13.40 -24.20 28.25
N ALA A 310 13.20 -22.91 28.56
CA ALA A 310 13.06 -21.83 27.61
C ALA A 310 14.26 -20.88 27.65
N GLU A 311 14.58 -20.24 26.57
CA GLU A 311 15.73 -19.33 26.46
C GLU A 311 15.37 -17.97 25.85
N ILE A 312 16.01 -16.91 26.33
CA ILE A 312 15.90 -15.58 25.69
C ILE A 312 16.70 -15.61 24.40
N LEU A 313 16.05 -15.26 23.30
CA LEU A 313 16.66 -15.13 21.99
C LEU A 313 17.41 -13.80 21.86
N SER A 314 18.27 -13.68 20.84
CA SER A 314 19.06 -12.46 20.63
C SER A 314 18.18 -11.23 20.38
N GLU A 315 18.63 -10.07 20.80
CA GLU A 315 18.00 -8.77 20.59
C GLU A 315 17.67 -8.54 19.11
N ARG A 316 18.57 -8.93 18.20
CA ARG A 316 18.35 -8.87 16.76
C ARG A 316 17.12 -9.64 16.30
N ILE A 317 16.81 -10.80 16.91
CA ILE A 317 15.57 -11.55 16.63
C ILE A 317 14.37 -10.78 17.15
N ALA A 318 14.46 -10.25 18.37
CA ALA A 318 13.36 -9.48 18.97
C ALA A 318 13.02 -8.23 18.16
N GLU A 319 14.00 -7.45 17.76
CA GLU A 319 13.85 -6.28 16.90
C GLU A 319 13.26 -6.66 15.54
N HIS A 320 13.77 -7.71 14.90
CA HIS A 320 13.28 -8.18 13.60
C HIS A 320 11.82 -8.64 13.66
N GLU A 321 11.46 -9.48 14.64
CA GLU A 321 10.09 -9.99 14.78
C GLU A 321 9.12 -8.85 15.13
N TRP A 322 9.51 -7.91 15.99
CA TRP A 322 8.70 -6.74 16.32
C TRP A 322 8.50 -5.79 15.13
N LYS A 323 9.55 -5.47 14.42
CA LYS A 323 9.50 -4.65 13.20
C LYS A 323 8.59 -5.26 12.13
N ASN A 324 8.63 -6.57 11.98
CA ASN A 324 7.87 -7.31 10.98
C ASN A 324 6.56 -7.94 11.50
N ARG A 325 6.10 -7.56 12.72
CA ARG A 325 4.92 -8.18 13.38
C ARG A 325 3.64 -8.17 12.55
N PHE A 326 3.52 -7.28 11.56
CA PHE A 326 2.40 -7.25 10.62
C PHE A 326 2.72 -7.86 9.25
N LYS A 327 3.97 -8.27 8.97
CA LYS A 327 4.38 -8.91 7.71
C LYS A 327 4.26 -10.44 7.76
N LEU A 328 3.09 -10.93 8.14
CA LEU A 328 2.85 -12.36 8.43
C LEU A 328 2.66 -13.23 7.18
N MET A 329 2.51 -12.60 5.98
CA MET A 329 2.16 -13.31 4.75
C MET A 329 3.37 -13.70 3.90
N VAL A 330 4.61 -13.53 4.38
CA VAL A 330 5.84 -13.90 3.65
C VAL A 330 5.85 -15.36 3.21
N VAL A 331 5.24 -16.25 4.02
CA VAL A 331 5.11 -17.69 3.73
C VAL A 331 4.29 -18.00 2.46
N LYS A 332 3.49 -17.06 1.96
CA LYS A 332 2.78 -17.25 0.68
C LYS A 332 3.70 -17.31 -0.54
N ARG A 333 4.94 -16.92 -0.39
CA ARG A 333 5.94 -17.12 -1.45
C ARG A 333 6.30 -18.60 -1.65
N LEU A 334 6.02 -19.45 -0.65
CA LEU A 334 6.19 -20.91 -0.71
C LEU A 334 4.97 -21.65 -1.27
N GLY A 335 3.78 -21.03 -1.18
CA GLY A 335 2.54 -21.61 -1.71
C GLY A 335 1.56 -20.49 -2.01
N PRO A 336 0.95 -20.45 -3.22
CA PRO A 336 0.27 -19.26 -3.72
C PRO A 336 -1.04 -18.96 -2.98
N SER A 337 -1.47 -19.82 -2.07
CA SER A 337 -2.70 -19.63 -1.30
C SER A 337 -2.54 -20.08 0.14
N LEU A 338 -3.33 -19.45 1.01
CA LEU A 338 -3.48 -19.83 2.41
C LEU A 338 -4.95 -20.09 2.70
N VAL A 339 -5.23 -21.14 3.43
CA VAL A 339 -6.54 -21.39 4.02
C VAL A 339 -6.48 -20.91 5.46
N PRO A 340 -7.30 -19.91 5.89
CA PRO A 340 -7.36 -19.46 7.27
C PRO A 340 -7.86 -20.62 8.17
N ALA A 341 -7.20 -20.82 9.29
CA ALA A 341 -7.49 -21.87 10.26
C ALA A 341 -7.36 -21.27 11.67
N GLU A 342 -8.47 -20.79 12.23
CA GLU A 342 -8.45 -19.92 13.41
C GLU A 342 -9.45 -20.40 14.48
N VAL A 343 -8.98 -20.54 15.72
CA VAL A 343 -9.74 -21.03 16.87
C VAL A 343 -9.35 -20.31 18.15
N VAL A 344 -10.21 -20.40 19.16
CA VAL A 344 -9.95 -19.94 20.53
C VAL A 344 -9.96 -21.15 21.45
N VAL A 345 -8.95 -21.28 22.31
CA VAL A 345 -8.82 -22.40 23.24
C VAL A 345 -8.49 -21.91 24.65
N PRO A 346 -8.90 -22.63 25.70
CA PRO A 346 -8.42 -22.36 27.05
C PRO A 346 -6.89 -22.48 27.12
N LEU A 347 -6.21 -21.58 27.84
CA LEU A 347 -4.75 -21.65 28.02
C LEU A 347 -4.32 -23.00 28.60
N ALA A 348 -5.05 -23.51 29.59
CA ALA A 348 -4.77 -24.80 30.22
C ALA A 348 -4.79 -26.01 29.28
N SER A 349 -5.30 -25.84 28.06
CA SER A 349 -5.34 -26.90 27.03
C SER A 349 -4.40 -26.63 25.86
N LEU A 350 -3.63 -25.54 25.88
CA LEU A 350 -2.83 -25.08 24.73
C LEU A 350 -1.83 -26.13 24.25
N GLY A 351 -1.06 -26.73 25.16
CA GLY A 351 -0.05 -27.73 24.86
C GLY A 351 -0.63 -28.95 24.16
N ASP A 352 -1.73 -29.50 24.69
CA ASP A 352 -2.43 -30.66 24.12
C ASP A 352 -3.05 -30.33 22.77
N VAL A 353 -3.68 -29.17 22.64
CA VAL A 353 -4.28 -28.70 21.38
C VAL A 353 -3.21 -28.59 20.29
N MET A 354 -2.10 -27.93 20.58
CA MET A 354 -1.00 -27.77 19.61
C MET A 354 -0.39 -29.10 19.22
N THR A 355 -0.15 -29.98 20.18
CA THR A 355 0.36 -31.35 19.91
C THR A 355 -0.61 -32.14 19.03
N GLU A 356 -1.92 -32.06 19.30
CA GLU A 356 -2.92 -32.76 18.48
C GLU A 356 -3.04 -32.16 17.06
N ILE A 357 -2.95 -30.83 16.93
CA ILE A 357 -2.93 -30.14 15.64
C ILE A 357 -1.72 -30.59 14.81
N GLU A 358 -0.51 -30.56 15.36
CA GLU A 358 0.72 -30.90 14.66
C GLU A 358 0.79 -32.39 14.28
N ARG A 359 0.13 -33.26 15.04
CA ARG A 359 0.00 -34.68 14.71
C ARG A 359 -1.03 -34.95 13.59
N LYS A 360 -2.14 -34.20 13.54
CA LYS A 360 -3.26 -34.47 12.64
C LYS A 360 -3.23 -33.65 11.34
N ILE A 361 -2.56 -32.52 11.34
CA ILE A 361 -2.48 -31.61 10.19
C ILE A 361 -1.01 -31.46 9.79
N ASN A 362 -0.69 -31.73 8.53
CA ASN A 362 0.63 -31.50 7.99
C ASN A 362 0.84 -29.98 7.81
N GLN A 363 2.01 -29.48 8.25
CA GLN A 363 2.43 -28.07 8.07
C GLN A 363 1.42 -27.04 8.59
N PRO A 364 0.91 -27.17 9.84
CA PRO A 364 0.05 -26.14 10.42
C PRO A 364 0.92 -24.92 10.78
N LEU A 365 0.58 -23.76 10.23
CA LEU A 365 1.31 -22.51 10.50
C LEU A 365 0.50 -21.68 11.49
N VAL A 366 1.03 -21.46 12.68
CA VAL A 366 0.50 -20.46 13.60
C VAL A 366 1.23 -19.15 13.33
N LYS A 367 0.54 -18.24 12.64
CA LYS A 367 1.08 -16.92 12.31
C LYS A 367 1.13 -16.01 13.52
N GLU A 368 0.19 -16.19 14.45
CA GLU A 368 0.05 -15.39 15.66
C GLU A 368 -0.85 -16.13 16.65
N GLY A 369 -0.29 -16.60 17.75
CA GLY A 369 -1.03 -17.04 18.91
C GLY A 369 -1.17 -15.85 19.86
N VAL A 370 -2.38 -15.38 20.09
CA VAL A 370 -2.64 -14.22 20.96
C VAL A 370 -3.13 -14.71 22.32
N VAL A 371 -2.37 -14.44 23.37
CA VAL A 371 -2.76 -14.78 24.73
C VAL A 371 -3.61 -13.66 25.31
N ILE A 372 -4.74 -14.02 25.91
CA ILE A 372 -5.66 -13.13 26.62
C ILE A 372 -5.71 -13.57 28.08
N ARG A 373 -5.22 -12.72 28.98
CA ARG A 373 -5.13 -13.05 30.43
C ARG A 373 -6.51 -13.20 31.09
N LYS A 374 -7.50 -12.42 30.63
CA LYS A 374 -8.91 -12.52 31.06
C LYS A 374 -9.79 -12.68 29.82
N GLY A 375 -10.06 -13.91 29.47
CA GLY A 375 -10.94 -14.25 28.38
C GLY A 375 -12.44 -14.04 28.67
N ALA A 376 -13.28 -14.50 27.78
CA ALA A 376 -14.73 -14.29 27.83
C ALA A 376 -15.39 -14.82 29.13
N ASN A 377 -14.84 -15.85 29.73
CA ASN A 377 -15.33 -16.45 31.00
C ASN A 377 -14.50 -16.02 32.21
N GLY A 378 -13.63 -15.04 32.08
CA GLY A 378 -12.71 -14.62 33.15
C GLY A 378 -11.43 -15.46 33.27
N GLU A 379 -11.36 -16.62 32.63
CA GLU A 379 -10.19 -17.48 32.60
C GLU A 379 -9.28 -17.13 31.41
N PRO A 380 -7.97 -17.43 31.48
CA PRO A 380 -7.05 -17.20 30.38
C PRO A 380 -7.40 -18.04 29.14
N GLU A 381 -7.41 -17.39 27.98
CA GLU A 381 -7.65 -18.06 26.70
C GLU A 381 -6.61 -17.64 25.63
N VAL A 382 -6.49 -18.44 24.60
CA VAL A 382 -5.54 -18.22 23.52
C VAL A 382 -6.27 -18.23 22.18
N VAL A 383 -6.10 -17.16 21.40
CA VAL A 383 -6.55 -17.11 20.01
C VAL A 383 -5.42 -17.65 19.13
N ILE A 384 -5.66 -18.77 18.47
CA ILE A 384 -4.72 -19.35 17.51
C ILE A 384 -5.13 -18.89 16.12
N LEU A 385 -4.39 -17.93 15.56
CA LEU A 385 -4.56 -17.45 14.21
C LEU A 385 -3.57 -18.20 13.31
N GLY A 386 -4.07 -19.16 12.54
CA GLY A 386 -3.26 -20.07 11.75
C GLY A 386 -3.55 -20.05 10.26
N PHE A 387 -2.66 -20.68 9.51
CA PHE A 387 -2.82 -20.90 8.08
C PHE A 387 -2.43 -22.31 7.69
N ILE A 388 -3.01 -22.78 6.59
CA ILE A 388 -2.60 -23.97 5.88
C ILE A 388 -2.24 -23.58 4.46
N LEU A 389 -1.00 -23.85 4.04
CA LEU A 389 -0.53 -23.58 2.68
C LEU A 389 -1.26 -24.44 1.66
N SER A 390 -1.63 -23.86 0.53
CA SER A 390 -2.38 -24.56 -0.52
C SER A 390 -2.18 -23.87 -1.88
N ASP A 391 -2.84 -24.38 -2.90
CA ASP A 391 -2.88 -23.81 -4.25
C ASP A 391 -4.32 -23.68 -4.74
N GLN A 392 -4.88 -22.48 -4.69
CA GLN A 392 -6.27 -22.18 -5.08
C GLN A 392 -6.59 -22.46 -6.55
N ARG A 393 -5.58 -22.66 -7.41
CA ARG A 393 -5.76 -22.99 -8.82
C ARG A 393 -6.14 -24.45 -9.01
N LYS A 394 -5.88 -25.31 -8.02
CA LYS A 394 -6.14 -26.74 -8.06
C LYS A 394 -7.44 -27.09 -7.34
N PHE A 395 -8.13 -28.12 -7.85
CA PHE A 395 -9.33 -28.65 -7.18
C PHE A 395 -9.04 -29.12 -5.75
N SER A 396 -7.81 -29.60 -5.50
CA SER A 396 -7.33 -30.03 -4.19
C SER A 396 -7.39 -28.94 -3.11
N TYR A 397 -7.50 -27.65 -3.47
CA TYR A 397 -7.76 -26.58 -2.54
C TYR A 397 -9.01 -26.81 -1.67
N ASN A 398 -10.07 -27.44 -2.25
CA ASN A 398 -11.29 -27.79 -1.50
C ASN A 398 -10.99 -28.81 -0.38
N LEU A 399 -10.06 -29.76 -0.61
CA LEU A 399 -9.67 -30.76 0.40
C LEU A 399 -8.87 -30.12 1.53
N VAL A 400 -7.96 -29.19 1.20
CA VAL A 400 -7.19 -28.42 2.21
C VAL A 400 -8.11 -27.56 3.06
N PHE A 401 -9.13 -26.94 2.44
CA PHE A 401 -10.15 -26.19 3.18
C PHE A 401 -10.90 -27.08 4.20
N GLY A 402 -11.06 -28.37 3.90
CA GLY A 402 -11.65 -29.35 4.83
C GLY A 402 -10.84 -29.53 6.12
N LEU A 403 -9.51 -29.26 6.13
CA LEU A 403 -8.68 -29.36 7.33
C LEU A 403 -8.98 -28.28 8.39
N VAL A 404 -9.62 -27.18 8.00
CA VAL A 404 -10.15 -26.20 8.96
C VAL A 404 -11.16 -26.84 9.90
N LEU A 405 -11.97 -27.78 9.40
CA LEU A 405 -12.92 -28.54 10.22
C LEU A 405 -12.21 -29.47 11.20
N THR A 406 -11.04 -30.03 10.83
CA THR A 406 -10.19 -30.79 11.76
C THR A 406 -9.72 -29.91 12.91
N LEU A 407 -9.21 -28.71 12.61
CA LEU A 407 -8.76 -27.76 13.62
C LEU A 407 -9.90 -27.38 14.58
N MET A 408 -11.08 -27.06 14.05
CA MET A 408 -12.24 -26.72 14.86
C MET A 408 -12.67 -27.86 15.78
N LYS A 409 -12.67 -29.10 15.28
CA LYS A 409 -12.98 -30.28 16.11
C LYS A 409 -11.96 -30.52 17.23
N ILE A 410 -10.67 -30.29 16.95
CA ILE A 410 -9.64 -30.37 17.99
C ILE A 410 -9.90 -29.32 19.05
N ALA A 411 -10.11 -28.05 18.67
CA ALA A 411 -10.43 -26.99 19.62
C ALA A 411 -11.67 -27.31 20.46
N GLU A 412 -12.78 -27.73 19.82
CA GLU A 412 -14.04 -28.09 20.50
C GLU A 412 -13.86 -29.25 21.49
N LYS A 413 -13.05 -30.27 21.16
CA LYS A 413 -12.71 -31.39 22.04
C LYS A 413 -12.01 -30.95 23.32
N HIS A 414 -11.20 -29.90 23.24
CA HIS A 414 -10.42 -29.35 24.36
C HIS A 414 -11.09 -28.10 25.00
N GLY A 415 -12.40 -27.93 24.84
CA GLY A 415 -13.16 -26.83 25.45
C GLY A 415 -13.05 -25.49 24.72
N GLY A 416 -12.45 -25.47 23.55
CA GLY A 416 -12.33 -24.29 22.71
C GLY A 416 -13.52 -24.08 21.75
N ARG A 417 -13.41 -23.07 20.89
CA ARG A 417 -14.44 -22.68 19.92
C ARG A 417 -13.82 -22.14 18.64
N PRO A 418 -14.58 -22.08 17.50
CA PRO A 418 -14.16 -21.32 16.33
C PRO A 418 -13.97 -19.83 16.69
N TYR A 419 -13.04 -19.16 15.99
CA TYR A 419 -12.72 -17.75 16.26
C TYR A 419 -13.81 -16.79 15.76
N SER A 420 -14.37 -17.01 14.59
CA SER A 420 -15.36 -16.13 13.96
C SER A 420 -16.43 -16.92 13.19
N THR A 421 -17.50 -16.25 12.80
CA THR A 421 -18.63 -16.84 12.07
C THR A 421 -18.64 -16.47 10.59
N GLY A 422 -18.73 -15.21 10.25
CA GLY A 422 -18.83 -14.71 8.88
C GLY A 422 -19.89 -15.39 8.02
N LEU A 423 -19.51 -15.73 6.80
CA LEU A 423 -20.30 -16.49 5.83
C LEU A 423 -20.16 -18.00 6.02
N TYR A 424 -18.93 -18.46 6.26
CA TYR A 424 -18.60 -19.89 6.22
C TYR A 424 -19.08 -20.65 7.46
N PHE A 425 -19.02 -20.03 8.63
CA PHE A 425 -19.32 -20.67 9.91
C PHE A 425 -20.55 -20.09 10.63
N ALA A 426 -21.49 -19.51 9.89
CA ALA A 426 -22.71 -18.92 10.43
C ALA A 426 -23.53 -19.90 11.32
N ARG A 427 -23.51 -21.22 11.06
CA ARG A 427 -24.14 -22.23 11.94
C ARG A 427 -23.43 -22.43 13.27
N LYS A 428 -22.21 -21.96 13.43
CA LYS A 428 -21.44 -22.02 14.67
C LYS A 428 -21.65 -20.79 15.58
N ALA A 429 -22.57 -19.88 15.23
CA ALA A 429 -22.83 -18.65 15.97
C ALA A 429 -23.02 -18.86 17.49
N ARG A 430 -23.76 -19.90 17.90
CA ARG A 430 -23.98 -20.22 19.32
C ARG A 430 -22.69 -20.63 20.05
N GLN A 431 -21.72 -21.22 19.33
CA GLN A 431 -20.43 -21.58 19.90
C GLN A 431 -19.51 -20.38 19.98
N VAL A 432 -19.53 -19.50 18.99
CA VAL A 432 -18.67 -18.31 18.90
C VAL A 432 -19.16 -17.21 19.84
N LEU A 433 -20.46 -16.86 19.75
CA LEU A 433 -21.06 -15.72 20.44
C LEU A 433 -21.72 -16.09 21.78
N GLY A 434 -21.89 -17.37 22.05
CA GLY A 434 -22.71 -17.85 23.16
C GLY A 434 -24.21 -17.90 22.84
N ALA A 435 -24.92 -18.79 23.51
CA ALA A 435 -26.34 -19.06 23.23
C ALA A 435 -27.25 -17.84 23.51
N SER A 436 -27.06 -17.15 24.64
CA SER A 436 -27.85 -16.00 25.06
C SER A 436 -27.71 -14.84 24.09
N ARG A 437 -26.46 -14.46 23.78
CA ARG A 437 -26.15 -13.38 22.82
C ARG A 437 -26.70 -13.69 21.41
N THR A 438 -26.56 -14.93 20.94
CA THR A 438 -27.08 -15.33 19.63
C THR A 438 -28.59 -15.17 19.58
N THR A 439 -29.32 -15.58 20.63
CA THR A 439 -30.80 -15.44 20.69
C THR A 439 -31.22 -13.97 20.69
N ARG A 440 -30.51 -13.10 21.45
CA ARG A 440 -30.76 -11.65 21.44
C ARG A 440 -30.51 -11.06 20.05
N LEU A 441 -29.40 -11.45 19.39
CA LEU A 441 -29.04 -10.98 18.07
C LEU A 441 -30.07 -11.42 17.00
N GLU A 442 -30.55 -12.68 17.03
CA GLU A 442 -31.61 -13.18 16.14
C GLU A 442 -32.90 -12.37 16.29
N ALA A 443 -33.33 -12.11 17.53
CA ALA A 443 -34.52 -11.32 17.83
C ALA A 443 -34.37 -9.86 17.33
N PHE A 444 -33.25 -9.24 17.66
CA PHE A 444 -32.96 -7.86 17.20
C PHE A 444 -32.87 -7.75 15.68
N LYS A 445 -32.18 -8.66 15.02
CA LYS A 445 -32.12 -8.70 13.54
C LYS A 445 -33.52 -8.79 12.93
N LYS A 446 -34.38 -9.66 13.43
CA LYS A 446 -35.77 -9.80 12.96
C LYS A 446 -36.57 -8.50 13.14
N GLN A 447 -36.33 -7.78 14.24
CA GLN A 447 -37.00 -6.51 14.53
C GLN A 447 -36.55 -5.39 13.58
N VAL A 448 -35.24 -5.21 13.38
CA VAL A 448 -34.71 -4.05 12.64
C VAL A 448 -34.58 -4.30 11.13
N ASP A 449 -34.55 -5.55 10.69
CA ASP A 449 -34.44 -5.94 9.27
C ASP A 449 -35.37 -7.09 8.88
N PRO A 450 -36.68 -6.89 8.98
CA PRO A 450 -37.64 -7.93 8.68
C PRO A 450 -37.60 -8.44 7.23
N LYS A 451 -37.07 -7.61 6.31
CA LYS A 451 -36.90 -7.99 4.88
C LYS A 451 -35.58 -8.72 4.62
N GLY A 452 -34.65 -8.77 5.57
CA GLY A 452 -33.36 -9.43 5.42
C GLY A 452 -32.46 -8.81 4.34
N LEU A 453 -32.47 -7.49 4.20
CA LEU A 453 -31.71 -6.75 3.18
C LEU A 453 -30.29 -6.39 3.63
N MET A 454 -30.05 -6.30 4.93
CA MET A 454 -28.77 -5.88 5.50
C MET A 454 -27.84 -7.07 5.64
N ASN A 455 -26.76 -7.07 4.88
CA ASN A 455 -25.72 -8.10 4.78
C ASN A 455 -26.23 -9.55 4.89
N PRO A 456 -27.11 -9.98 4.00
CA PRO A 456 -27.79 -11.26 4.09
C PRO A 456 -26.82 -12.45 3.98
N GLY A 457 -27.16 -13.54 4.67
CA GLY A 457 -26.39 -14.80 4.58
C GLY A 457 -25.21 -14.92 5.54
N LYS A 458 -25.06 -14.00 6.51
CA LYS A 458 -23.96 -13.98 7.46
C LYS A 458 -24.39 -14.35 8.90
N VAL A 459 -23.40 -14.65 9.73
CA VAL A 459 -23.40 -14.81 11.19
C VAL A 459 -24.44 -15.80 11.72
N ILE A 460 -25.73 -15.52 11.58
CA ILE A 460 -26.86 -16.34 12.09
C ILE A 460 -27.68 -16.98 10.95
N ALA A 461 -27.18 -16.92 9.72
CA ALA A 461 -27.90 -17.43 8.57
C ALA A 461 -27.95 -18.96 8.53
N LYS A 462 -29.14 -19.54 8.19
CA LYS A 462 -29.37 -20.97 8.03
C LYS A 462 -29.27 -21.43 6.57
N GLY A 463 -28.28 -20.94 5.81
CA GLY A 463 -28.12 -21.20 4.38
C GLY A 463 -27.58 -22.60 4.04
N LEU A 464 -27.73 -23.00 2.75
CA LEU A 464 -27.24 -24.28 2.20
C LEU A 464 -25.74 -24.50 2.41
N ALA A 465 -24.93 -23.46 2.28
CA ALA A 465 -23.48 -23.51 2.47
C ALA A 465 -23.11 -24.04 3.88
N GLY A 466 -23.81 -23.57 4.93
CA GLY A 466 -23.61 -24.07 6.29
C GLY A 466 -24.08 -25.54 6.48
N THR A 467 -25.08 -26.00 5.72
CA THR A 467 -25.51 -27.40 5.73
C THR A 467 -24.45 -28.31 5.14
N VAL A 468 -23.89 -27.89 4.00
CA VAL A 468 -22.82 -28.64 3.31
C VAL A 468 -21.56 -28.71 4.20
N LEU A 469 -21.17 -27.62 4.88
CA LEU A 469 -20.06 -27.66 5.85
C LEU A 469 -20.33 -28.57 7.04
N SER A 470 -21.55 -28.60 7.55
CA SER A 470 -21.92 -29.51 8.63
C SER A 470 -21.81 -30.98 8.20
N LEU A 471 -22.24 -31.31 6.98
CA LEU A 471 -22.07 -32.63 6.38
C LEU A 471 -20.61 -32.95 6.13
N ALA A 472 -19.84 -32.02 5.55
CA ALA A 472 -18.41 -32.14 5.34
C ALA A 472 -17.66 -32.37 6.67
N SER A 473 -18.11 -31.75 7.75
CA SER A 473 -17.54 -32.01 9.08
C SER A 473 -17.71 -33.47 9.51
N THR A 474 -18.83 -34.11 9.19
CA THR A 474 -19.04 -35.54 9.50
C THR A 474 -18.08 -36.43 8.69
N LEU A 475 -17.80 -36.06 7.44
CA LEU A 475 -16.91 -36.80 6.53
C LEU A 475 -15.41 -36.43 6.71
N GLU A 476 -15.08 -35.46 7.59
CA GLU A 476 -13.71 -34.98 7.82
C GLU A 476 -12.69 -36.12 8.04
N PRO A 477 -12.94 -37.14 8.86
CA PRO A 477 -11.95 -38.19 9.11
C PRO A 477 -11.55 -38.95 7.82
N LEU A 478 -12.44 -39.06 6.85
CA LEU A 478 -12.19 -39.66 5.55
C LEU A 478 -11.43 -38.75 4.59
N VAL A 479 -11.69 -37.43 4.66
CA VAL A 479 -11.12 -36.44 3.74
C VAL A 479 -9.74 -35.96 4.22
N ARG A 480 -9.49 -35.93 5.53
CA ARG A 480 -8.26 -35.44 6.15
C ARG A 480 -6.97 -36.06 5.58
N PRO A 481 -6.81 -37.40 5.36
CA PRO A 481 -5.59 -37.94 4.78
C PRO A 481 -5.28 -37.37 3.39
N PHE A 482 -6.29 -37.15 2.56
CA PHE A 482 -6.13 -36.56 1.23
C PHE A 482 -5.73 -35.09 1.31
N GLY A 483 -6.36 -34.32 2.20
CA GLY A 483 -5.99 -32.93 2.46
C GLY A 483 -4.54 -32.80 2.90
N ASN A 484 -4.09 -33.64 3.84
CA ASN A 484 -2.72 -33.68 4.31
C ASN A 484 -1.72 -34.09 3.22
N TYR A 485 -2.09 -35.08 2.38
CA TYR A 485 -1.25 -35.46 1.25
C TYR A 485 -1.01 -34.30 0.28
N VAL A 486 -2.02 -33.53 -0.01
CA VAL A 486 -1.92 -32.37 -0.92
C VAL A 486 -1.05 -31.27 -0.34
N ILE A 487 -1.12 -30.98 0.97
CA ILE A 487 -0.27 -30.00 1.64
C ILE A 487 1.22 -30.35 1.48
N THR A 488 1.59 -31.63 1.61
CA THR A 488 3.00 -32.04 1.48
C THR A 488 3.60 -31.79 0.11
N GLN A 489 2.77 -31.54 -0.90
CA GLN A 489 3.19 -31.20 -2.25
C GLN A 489 3.36 -29.69 -2.50
N VAL A 490 2.97 -28.85 -1.54
CA VAL A 490 3.15 -27.39 -1.64
C VAL A 490 4.62 -27.06 -1.42
N GLY A 491 5.21 -26.34 -2.33
CA GLY A 491 6.64 -25.95 -2.30
C GLY A 491 6.96 -24.80 -3.23
N GLU A 492 8.22 -24.41 -3.24
CA GLU A 492 8.80 -23.32 -4.02
C GLU A 492 8.81 -23.62 -5.51
N ARG A 493 7.69 -23.62 -6.17
CA ARG A 493 7.67 -23.77 -7.63
C ARG A 493 7.01 -22.56 -8.24
N PRO A 494 7.77 -21.70 -8.97
CA PRO A 494 7.18 -20.67 -9.79
C PRO A 494 6.19 -21.31 -10.76
N THR A 495 5.05 -20.69 -10.95
CA THR A 495 4.14 -21.06 -12.03
C THR A 495 4.86 -20.90 -13.36
N GLN A 496 4.55 -21.77 -14.30
CA GLN A 496 4.89 -21.52 -15.69
C GLN A 496 4.19 -20.23 -16.16
N SER A 497 4.75 -19.61 -17.19
CA SER A 497 4.10 -18.49 -17.87
C SER A 497 2.68 -18.86 -18.26
N VAL A 498 1.73 -17.99 -18.03
CA VAL A 498 0.30 -18.19 -18.35
C VAL A 498 -0.15 -17.03 -19.24
N ARG A 499 -0.61 -17.34 -20.47
CA ARG A 499 -1.14 -16.33 -21.39
C ARG A 499 -0.24 -15.09 -21.50
N ASP A 500 1.01 -15.24 -21.85
CA ASP A 500 1.98 -14.14 -22.05
C ASP A 500 2.42 -13.41 -20.75
N ILE A 501 1.90 -13.81 -19.59
CA ILE A 501 2.37 -13.26 -18.33
C ILE A 501 3.63 -14.00 -17.88
N PRO A 502 4.75 -13.29 -17.60
CA PRO A 502 5.98 -13.92 -17.13
C PRO A 502 5.77 -14.79 -15.90
N SER A 503 6.48 -15.93 -15.81
CA SER A 503 6.29 -16.94 -14.76
C SER A 503 6.35 -16.38 -13.33
N GLY A 504 7.30 -15.50 -13.05
CA GLY A 504 7.41 -14.84 -11.74
C GLY A 504 6.19 -13.96 -11.44
N VAL A 505 5.76 -13.15 -12.41
CA VAL A 505 4.59 -12.27 -12.27
C VAL A 505 3.31 -13.08 -12.06
N SER A 506 3.13 -14.18 -12.82
CA SER A 506 1.97 -15.06 -12.66
C SER A 506 1.94 -15.73 -11.29
N TRP A 507 3.09 -16.13 -10.74
CA TRP A 507 3.20 -16.68 -9.39
C TRP A 507 2.79 -15.64 -8.33
N TYR A 508 3.34 -14.42 -8.42
CA TYR A 508 3.07 -13.35 -7.44
C TYR A 508 1.61 -12.88 -7.49
N ALA A 509 0.95 -12.94 -8.64
CA ALA A 509 -0.47 -12.65 -8.73
C ALA A 509 -1.30 -13.54 -7.79
N TYR A 510 -0.96 -14.82 -7.68
CA TYR A 510 -1.61 -15.74 -6.74
C TYR A 510 -1.05 -15.66 -5.31
N SER A 511 0.23 -15.35 -5.16
CA SER A 511 0.86 -15.16 -3.84
C SER A 511 0.38 -13.88 -3.14
N CYS A 512 -0.16 -12.91 -3.88
CA CYS A 512 -0.79 -11.74 -3.28
C CYS A 512 -1.93 -12.15 -2.34
N SER A 513 -1.85 -11.72 -1.08
CA SER A 513 -2.82 -12.07 -0.03
C SER A 513 -4.13 -11.31 -0.13
N GLN A 514 -4.21 -10.30 -0.98
CA GLN A 514 -5.36 -9.37 -1.04
C GLN A 514 -5.63 -8.64 0.30
N CYS A 515 -4.61 -8.50 1.16
CA CYS A 515 -4.72 -7.94 2.50
C CYS A 515 -4.98 -6.43 2.54
N GLY A 516 -4.65 -5.70 1.46
CA GLY A 516 -4.93 -4.27 1.34
C GLY A 516 -3.85 -3.32 1.89
N TYR A 517 -2.73 -3.80 2.46
CA TYR A 517 -1.68 -2.94 3.03
C TYR A 517 -1.08 -1.94 2.04
N CYS A 518 -1.14 -2.25 0.74
CA CYS A 518 -0.66 -1.38 -0.33
C CYS A 518 -1.73 -0.43 -0.90
N ILE A 519 -2.94 -0.38 -0.33
CA ILE A 519 -4.04 0.42 -0.91
C ILE A 519 -3.89 1.89 -0.51
N ASP A 520 -3.91 2.19 0.79
CA ASP A 520 -4.03 3.56 1.27
C ASP A 520 -2.81 4.43 0.98
N GLU A 521 -1.63 3.81 0.87
CA GLU A 521 -0.38 4.48 0.52
C GLU A 521 -0.15 4.58 -0.99
N CYS A 522 -0.97 3.92 -1.82
CA CYS A 522 -0.84 3.99 -3.27
C CYS A 522 -1.40 5.31 -3.80
N ASP A 523 -0.53 6.11 -4.45
CA ASP A 523 -0.90 7.37 -5.06
C ASP A 523 -2.02 7.23 -6.11
N GLN A 524 -2.04 6.13 -6.85
CA GLN A 524 -3.09 5.85 -7.82
C GLN A 524 -4.44 5.59 -7.15
N PHE A 525 -4.43 5.01 -5.94
CA PHE A 525 -5.65 4.79 -5.17
C PHE A 525 -6.18 6.10 -4.57
N TYR A 526 -5.40 6.82 -3.76
CA TYR A 526 -5.92 8.05 -3.15
C TYR A 526 -6.14 9.18 -4.16
N GLY A 527 -5.46 9.16 -5.30
CA GLY A 527 -5.73 10.07 -6.42
C GLY A 527 -7.07 9.83 -7.09
N ARG A 528 -7.47 8.58 -7.32
CA ARG A 528 -8.69 8.18 -8.04
C ARG A 528 -9.82 7.69 -7.14
N GLY A 529 -9.50 7.09 -6.00
CA GLY A 529 -10.48 6.61 -5.02
C GLY A 529 -11.05 5.21 -5.30
N TRP A 530 -10.45 4.42 -6.20
CA TRP A 530 -10.94 3.09 -6.59
C TRP A 530 -9.88 2.00 -6.45
N GLU A 531 -10.26 0.83 -5.91
CA GLU A 531 -9.33 -0.26 -5.62
C GLU A 531 -8.67 -0.87 -6.87
N SER A 532 -9.31 -0.83 -8.04
CA SER A 532 -8.72 -1.31 -9.30
C SER A 532 -7.38 -0.64 -9.62
N GLN A 533 -7.19 0.58 -9.14
CA GLN A 533 -5.99 1.38 -9.38
C GLN A 533 -4.85 1.04 -8.43
N SER A 534 -5.14 0.35 -7.33
CA SER A 534 -4.14 -0.09 -6.35
C SER A 534 -3.40 -1.35 -6.79
N PRO A 535 -2.24 -1.67 -6.19
CA PRO A 535 -1.56 -2.94 -6.46
C PRO A 535 -2.42 -4.17 -6.15
N ARG A 536 -3.25 -4.13 -5.10
CA ARG A 536 -4.23 -5.17 -4.77
C ARG A 536 -5.19 -5.44 -5.94
N GLY A 537 -5.79 -4.39 -6.50
CA GLY A 537 -6.70 -4.48 -7.63
C GLY A 537 -6.00 -4.97 -8.90
N LYS A 538 -4.77 -4.50 -9.17
CA LYS A 538 -3.96 -4.93 -10.31
C LYS A 538 -3.63 -6.42 -10.25
N TRP A 539 -3.23 -6.97 -9.09
CA TRP A 539 -3.01 -8.40 -8.91
C TRP A 539 -4.29 -9.21 -9.13
N TYR A 540 -5.42 -8.72 -8.65
CA TYR A 540 -6.70 -9.37 -8.88
C TYR A 540 -7.05 -9.41 -10.38
N TRP A 541 -6.85 -8.32 -11.11
CA TRP A 541 -7.09 -8.27 -12.55
C TRP A 541 -6.22 -9.24 -13.33
N LEU A 542 -4.93 -9.34 -12.97
CA LEU A 542 -4.07 -10.34 -13.59
C LEU A 542 -4.59 -11.76 -13.37
N ARG A 543 -5.12 -12.09 -12.19
CA ARG A 543 -5.77 -13.41 -11.97
C ARG A 543 -6.95 -13.61 -12.90
N GLU A 544 -7.86 -12.63 -13.01
CA GLU A 544 -9.02 -12.72 -13.88
C GLU A 544 -8.62 -12.91 -15.36
N TYR A 545 -7.57 -12.22 -15.80
CA TYR A 545 -6.99 -12.39 -17.13
C TYR A 545 -6.38 -13.79 -17.31
N MET A 546 -5.54 -14.25 -16.40
CA MET A 546 -4.88 -15.56 -16.49
C MET A 546 -5.85 -16.73 -16.46
N GLU A 547 -6.98 -16.58 -15.76
CA GLU A 547 -8.05 -17.59 -15.69
C GLU A 547 -9.06 -17.47 -16.83
N GLY A 548 -8.87 -16.58 -17.81
CA GLY A 548 -9.70 -16.44 -18.99
C GLY A 548 -11.04 -15.75 -18.76
N ARG A 549 -11.25 -15.13 -17.59
CA ARG A 549 -12.48 -14.40 -17.26
C ARG A 549 -12.46 -12.95 -17.71
N GLU A 550 -11.30 -12.39 -18.00
CA GLU A 550 -11.11 -11.06 -18.58
C GLU A 550 -10.10 -11.12 -19.72
N ASN A 551 -10.12 -10.10 -20.58
CA ASN A 551 -9.17 -9.89 -21.65
C ASN A 551 -8.43 -8.57 -21.44
N TRP A 552 -7.26 -8.41 -22.09
CA TRP A 552 -6.61 -7.12 -22.16
C TRP A 552 -7.45 -6.16 -22.99
N ASP A 553 -7.90 -5.10 -22.36
CA ASP A 553 -8.42 -3.90 -23.03
C ASP A 553 -7.50 -2.72 -22.71
N GLN A 554 -7.73 -1.59 -23.37
CA GLN A 554 -6.91 -0.38 -23.16
C GLN A 554 -7.02 0.13 -21.73
N PHE A 555 -8.19 -0.01 -21.07
CA PHE A 555 -8.35 0.41 -19.70
C PHE A 555 -7.48 -0.42 -18.72
N MET A 556 -7.41 -1.72 -18.92
CA MET A 556 -6.54 -2.59 -18.13
C MET A 556 -5.06 -2.24 -18.34
N LEU A 557 -4.63 -2.06 -19.59
CA LEU A 557 -3.26 -1.68 -19.93
C LEU A 557 -2.90 -0.33 -19.29
N ASP A 558 -3.76 0.68 -19.46
CA ASP A 558 -3.56 2.01 -18.88
C ASP A 558 -3.43 1.96 -17.35
N THR A 559 -4.20 1.12 -16.68
CA THR A 559 -4.14 0.92 -15.23
C THR A 559 -2.75 0.46 -14.76
N PHE A 560 -2.05 -0.36 -15.55
CA PHE A 560 -0.66 -0.74 -15.25
C PHE A 560 0.33 0.36 -15.62
N LEU A 561 0.09 1.10 -16.70
CA LEU A 561 1.00 2.15 -17.20
C LEU A 561 0.99 3.42 -16.33
N VAL A 562 -0.11 3.77 -15.67
CA VAL A 562 -0.18 5.01 -14.84
C VAL A 562 0.58 4.92 -13.51
N CYS A 563 1.03 3.75 -13.10
CA CYS A 563 1.79 3.58 -11.85
C CYS A 563 3.09 4.40 -11.89
N THR A 564 3.30 5.25 -10.88
CA THR A 564 4.43 6.19 -10.78
C THR A 564 5.77 5.55 -10.42
N THR A 565 5.83 4.24 -10.27
CA THR A 565 7.05 3.49 -9.88
C THR A 565 7.68 3.95 -8.56
N CYS A 566 6.85 4.43 -7.62
CA CYS A 566 7.31 4.98 -6.35
C CYS A 566 7.74 3.93 -5.31
N GLU A 567 7.51 2.65 -5.56
CA GLU A 567 7.88 1.47 -4.74
C GLU A 567 7.29 1.40 -3.32
N ILE A 568 6.42 2.29 -2.90
CA ILE A 568 5.79 2.24 -1.57
C ILE A 568 5.07 0.89 -1.33
N CYS A 569 4.52 0.30 -2.37
CA CYS A 569 3.84 -0.99 -2.29
C CYS A 569 4.78 -2.17 -1.99
N ASN A 570 6.06 -2.13 -2.42
CA ASN A 570 7.06 -3.12 -2.06
C ASN A 570 7.30 -3.10 -0.55
N LEU A 571 7.50 -1.90 0.01
CA LEU A 571 7.73 -1.68 1.44
C LEU A 571 6.55 -2.15 2.30
N ARG A 572 5.33 -1.83 1.87
CA ARG A 572 4.09 -2.11 2.60
C ARG A 572 3.58 -3.54 2.45
N CYS A 573 4.10 -4.32 1.52
CA CYS A 573 3.58 -5.66 1.24
C CYS A 573 3.76 -6.62 2.41
N SER A 574 2.66 -7.16 2.94
CA SER A 574 2.69 -8.18 4.00
C SER A 574 3.37 -9.49 3.59
N ALA A 575 3.41 -9.79 2.29
CA ALA A 575 4.11 -10.95 1.72
C ALA A 575 5.50 -10.59 1.16
N ALA A 576 5.92 -9.33 1.28
CA ALA A 576 7.16 -8.78 0.70
C ALA A 576 7.34 -9.19 -0.78
N LEU A 577 6.28 -9.03 -1.58
CA LEU A 577 6.33 -9.32 -3.02
C LEU A 577 7.03 -8.20 -3.77
N PRO A 578 7.78 -8.51 -4.85
CA PRO A 578 8.39 -7.51 -5.73
C PRO A 578 7.31 -6.91 -6.66
N ILE A 579 6.48 -6.03 -6.13
CA ILE A 579 5.28 -5.52 -6.81
C ILE A 579 5.66 -4.62 -7.97
N GLU A 580 6.40 -3.53 -7.71
CA GLU A 580 6.87 -2.62 -8.74
C GLU A 580 7.75 -3.34 -9.78
N PRO A 581 8.75 -4.17 -9.39
CA PRO A 581 9.52 -4.95 -10.34
C PRO A 581 8.68 -5.85 -11.25
N SER A 582 7.56 -6.36 -10.71
CA SER A 582 6.61 -7.16 -11.51
C SER A 582 5.89 -6.32 -12.55
N TRP A 583 5.50 -5.07 -12.19
CA TRP A 583 4.89 -4.15 -13.15
C TRP A 583 5.86 -3.76 -14.25
N MET A 584 7.14 -3.56 -13.93
CA MET A 584 8.17 -3.28 -14.92
C MET A 584 8.36 -4.43 -15.89
N LYS A 585 8.45 -5.67 -15.41
CA LYS A 585 8.51 -6.89 -16.25
C LYS A 585 7.28 -7.01 -17.15
N LEU A 586 6.10 -6.79 -16.58
CA LEU A 586 4.83 -6.86 -17.32
C LEU A 586 4.76 -5.80 -18.43
N ARG A 587 5.18 -4.56 -18.16
CA ARG A 587 5.23 -3.49 -19.17
C ARG A 587 6.20 -3.85 -20.31
N GLY A 588 7.38 -4.35 -19.98
CA GLY A 588 8.34 -4.82 -21.00
C GLY A 588 7.75 -5.90 -21.88
N GLN A 589 7.08 -6.90 -21.30
CA GLN A 589 6.40 -7.96 -22.04
C GLN A 589 5.33 -7.38 -22.99
N LEU A 590 4.43 -6.55 -22.44
CA LEU A 590 3.29 -6.02 -23.22
C LEU A 590 3.72 -5.04 -24.31
N ILE A 591 4.67 -4.16 -24.02
CA ILE A 591 5.03 -3.05 -24.92
C ILE A 591 6.20 -3.42 -25.81
N ASN A 592 7.30 -3.99 -25.24
CA ASN A 592 8.49 -4.30 -26.02
C ASN A 592 8.33 -5.59 -26.82
N GLU A 593 7.79 -6.66 -26.22
CA GLU A 593 7.66 -7.96 -26.89
C GLU A 593 6.37 -8.05 -27.72
N GLU A 594 5.21 -7.74 -27.12
CA GLU A 594 3.92 -7.88 -27.79
C GLU A 594 3.50 -6.65 -28.61
N LYS A 595 4.31 -5.58 -28.59
CA LYS A 595 4.08 -4.33 -29.36
C LYS A 595 2.72 -3.67 -29.09
N LYS A 596 2.18 -3.79 -27.87
CA LYS A 596 0.97 -3.05 -27.49
C LYS A 596 1.24 -1.55 -27.39
N MET A 597 0.23 -0.74 -27.67
CA MET A 597 0.34 0.73 -27.63
C MET A 597 0.45 1.26 -26.20
N THR A 598 1.33 2.25 -26.02
CA THR A 598 1.38 3.06 -24.81
C THR A 598 0.45 4.28 -24.90
N PHE A 599 0.52 5.20 -23.93
CA PHE A 599 -0.12 6.51 -24.08
C PHE A 599 0.53 7.31 -25.23
N PRO A 600 -0.23 8.07 -26.02
CA PRO A 600 0.33 8.93 -27.04
C PRO A 600 1.50 9.82 -26.57
N PRO A 601 1.50 10.43 -25.37
CA PRO A 601 2.69 11.16 -24.88
C PRO A 601 3.97 10.32 -24.82
N PHE A 602 3.89 9.01 -24.49
CA PHE A 602 5.07 8.16 -24.52
C PHE A 602 5.58 7.89 -25.93
N GLU A 603 4.68 7.77 -26.91
CA GLU A 603 5.06 7.60 -28.32
C GLU A 603 5.77 8.87 -28.83
N MET A 604 5.27 10.05 -28.44
CA MET A 604 5.91 11.33 -28.76
C MET A 604 7.28 11.46 -28.09
N MET A 605 7.40 11.09 -26.81
CA MET A 605 8.68 11.08 -26.10
C MET A 605 9.68 10.11 -26.74
N ALA A 606 9.24 8.94 -27.20
CA ALA A 606 10.09 7.98 -27.89
C ALA A 606 10.59 8.53 -29.22
N ALA A 607 9.73 9.16 -30.03
CA ALA A 607 10.10 9.80 -31.26
C ALA A 607 11.09 10.96 -31.02
N ALA A 608 10.84 11.80 -30.05
CA ALA A 608 11.71 12.91 -29.66
C ALA A 608 13.09 12.42 -29.21
N LEU A 609 13.13 11.39 -28.35
CA LEU A 609 14.38 10.78 -27.89
C LEU A 609 15.20 10.22 -29.05
N SER A 610 14.57 9.53 -29.98
CA SER A 610 15.24 9.00 -31.16
C SER A 610 15.81 10.09 -32.06
N ALA A 611 15.05 11.20 -32.24
CA ALA A 611 15.43 12.29 -33.16
C ALA A 611 16.43 13.28 -32.52
N GLN A 612 16.22 13.68 -31.25
CA GLN A 612 16.96 14.78 -30.60
C GLN A 612 17.78 14.36 -29.39
N GLY A 613 17.62 13.14 -28.90
CA GLY A 613 18.28 12.65 -27.69
C GLY A 613 17.63 13.16 -26.37
N ASP A 614 16.40 13.67 -26.43
CA ASP A 614 15.64 14.12 -25.28
C ASP A 614 14.14 13.84 -25.42
N ILE A 615 13.41 13.89 -24.32
CA ILE A 615 11.97 13.56 -24.29
C ILE A 615 11.05 14.79 -24.46
N TRP A 616 11.60 16.01 -24.48
CA TRP A 616 10.87 17.28 -24.55
C TRP A 616 10.78 17.85 -25.97
N ALA A 617 11.32 17.12 -26.94
CA ALA A 617 11.43 17.55 -28.33
C ALA A 617 12.22 18.87 -28.53
N GLY A 618 13.11 19.18 -27.57
CA GLY A 618 14.01 20.33 -27.67
C GLY A 618 15.10 20.12 -28.72
N TYR A 619 15.51 21.18 -29.38
CA TYR A 619 16.62 21.06 -30.35
C TYR A 619 17.94 20.79 -29.62
N ARG A 620 18.69 19.82 -30.10
CA ARG A 620 19.98 19.42 -29.54
C ARG A 620 20.95 20.58 -29.34
N LYS A 621 21.01 21.50 -30.27
CA LYS A 621 21.84 22.71 -30.21
C LYS A 621 21.51 23.65 -29.03
N ASP A 622 20.28 23.58 -28.51
CA ASP A 622 19.82 24.44 -27.42
C ASP A 622 20.03 23.80 -26.06
N ARG A 623 20.47 22.53 -26.02
CA ARG A 623 20.62 21.74 -24.79
C ARG A 623 21.54 22.38 -23.76
N ALA A 624 22.60 23.03 -24.21
CA ALA A 624 23.60 23.68 -23.38
C ALA A 624 23.33 25.20 -23.12
N ALA A 625 22.24 25.75 -23.67
CA ALA A 625 21.96 27.20 -23.62
C ALA A 625 21.79 27.76 -22.20
N TRP A 626 21.46 26.89 -21.24
CA TRP A 626 21.30 27.25 -19.83
C TRP A 626 22.63 27.34 -19.07
N PHE A 627 23.74 26.77 -19.59
CA PHE A 627 24.99 26.66 -18.86
C PHE A 627 25.63 28.05 -18.67
N PRO A 628 26.08 28.43 -17.45
CA PRO A 628 26.66 29.73 -17.17
C PRO A 628 27.91 30.00 -18.02
N LYS A 629 27.92 31.10 -18.76
CA LYS A 629 28.99 31.44 -19.70
C LYS A 629 30.37 31.59 -19.05
N ASP A 630 30.41 32.13 -17.84
CA ASP A 630 31.61 32.30 -17.03
C ASP A 630 32.22 30.97 -16.56
N LEU A 631 31.43 29.89 -16.50
CA LEU A 631 31.91 28.56 -16.13
C LEU A 631 32.33 27.69 -17.34
N LEU A 632 32.09 28.13 -18.57
CA LEU A 632 32.40 27.36 -19.78
C LEU A 632 33.88 26.99 -19.91
N ALA A 633 34.79 27.91 -19.63
CA ALA A 633 36.24 27.65 -19.69
C ALA A 633 36.70 26.66 -18.60
N LYS A 634 35.99 26.59 -17.47
CA LYS A 634 36.37 25.77 -16.32
C LYS A 634 35.72 24.40 -16.35
N HIS A 635 34.47 24.31 -16.81
CA HIS A 635 33.64 23.11 -16.69
C HIS A 635 32.89 22.73 -17.99
N GLY A 636 33.16 23.43 -19.09
CA GLY A 636 32.50 23.18 -20.38
C GLY A 636 32.94 21.86 -21.03
N PRO A 637 32.41 21.55 -22.25
CA PRO A 637 32.60 20.27 -22.92
C PRO A 637 34.07 19.95 -23.28
N ASP A 638 34.93 20.96 -23.38
CA ASP A 638 36.37 20.81 -23.71
C ASP A 638 37.23 20.56 -22.45
N HIS A 639 36.70 20.77 -21.26
CA HIS A 639 37.38 20.48 -20.00
C HIS A 639 37.39 18.97 -19.76
N LYS A 640 38.51 18.42 -19.31
CA LYS A 640 38.63 17.01 -18.94
C LYS A 640 38.63 16.87 -17.44
N ALA A 641 37.66 16.17 -16.90
CA ALA A 641 37.56 15.88 -15.48
C ALA A 641 37.14 14.43 -15.25
N ARG A 642 37.46 13.91 -14.10
CA ARG A 642 37.01 12.60 -13.65
C ARG A 642 35.47 12.54 -13.52
N ASN A 643 34.85 13.65 -13.12
CA ASN A 643 33.42 13.76 -12.92
C ASN A 643 32.76 14.39 -14.15
N VAL A 644 31.62 13.81 -14.57
CA VAL A 644 30.69 14.43 -15.51
C VAL A 644 29.46 14.92 -14.74
N TYR A 645 29.12 16.20 -14.89
CA TYR A 645 27.81 16.66 -14.47
C TYR A 645 26.79 16.30 -15.55
N PHE A 646 25.88 15.37 -15.22
CA PHE A 646 24.80 14.93 -16.07
C PHE A 646 23.52 15.71 -15.71
N ALA A 647 23.21 16.73 -16.51
CA ALA A 647 22.07 17.61 -16.24
C ALA A 647 20.72 16.90 -16.41
N GLY A 648 20.64 16.00 -17.40
CA GLY A 648 19.39 15.38 -17.80
C GLY A 648 18.49 16.33 -18.62
N CYS A 649 17.47 15.77 -19.28
CA CYS A 649 16.66 16.51 -20.24
C CYS A 649 15.76 17.56 -19.56
N THR A 650 15.18 17.27 -18.40
CA THR A 650 14.26 18.20 -17.73
C THR A 650 14.99 19.45 -17.23
N ALA A 651 16.18 19.32 -16.63
CA ALA A 651 17.00 20.47 -16.27
C ALA A 651 17.55 21.23 -17.47
N SER A 652 17.77 20.55 -18.62
CA SER A 652 18.28 21.22 -19.81
C SER A 652 17.22 22.06 -20.55
N TYR A 653 15.97 21.62 -20.59
CA TYR A 653 14.95 22.24 -21.43
C TYR A 653 13.81 22.91 -20.66
N VAL A 654 13.42 22.38 -19.48
CA VAL A 654 12.25 22.87 -18.72
C VAL A 654 12.65 23.57 -17.43
N LYS A 655 13.49 22.93 -16.61
CA LYS A 655 13.90 23.44 -15.31
C LYS A 655 15.37 23.91 -15.32
N LYS A 656 15.66 24.85 -16.21
CA LYS A 656 17.02 25.39 -16.46
C LYS A 656 17.63 26.01 -15.20
N ASP A 657 16.81 26.59 -14.34
CA ASP A 657 17.20 27.13 -13.03
C ASP A 657 17.88 26.09 -12.13
N ILE A 658 17.42 24.83 -12.16
CA ILE A 658 18.00 23.72 -11.39
C ILE A 658 19.40 23.39 -11.92
N GLY A 659 19.55 23.30 -13.26
CA GLY A 659 20.85 23.06 -13.89
C GLY A 659 21.86 24.14 -13.53
N MET A 660 21.49 25.41 -13.71
CA MET A 660 22.32 26.56 -13.34
C MET A 660 22.72 26.54 -11.88
N ALA A 661 21.76 26.32 -10.97
CA ALA A 661 22.01 26.30 -9.55
C ALA A 661 22.94 25.16 -9.13
N SER A 662 22.77 23.96 -9.71
CA SER A 662 23.59 22.81 -9.42
C SER A 662 25.06 23.02 -9.79
N VAL A 663 25.33 23.55 -11.00
CA VAL A 663 26.72 23.78 -11.42
C VAL A 663 27.37 24.93 -10.65
N ARG A 664 26.64 25.97 -10.26
CA ARG A 664 27.10 27.05 -9.37
C ARG A 664 27.48 26.52 -8.01
N LEU A 665 26.67 25.65 -7.47
CA LEU A 665 26.87 25.06 -6.16
C LEU A 665 28.08 24.12 -6.14
N LEU A 666 28.25 23.30 -7.16
CA LEU A 666 29.42 22.42 -7.33
C LEU A 666 30.71 23.23 -7.52
N ASP A 667 30.67 24.29 -8.32
CA ASP A 667 31.81 25.17 -8.53
C ASP A 667 32.22 25.89 -7.24
N ALA A 668 31.25 26.48 -6.51
CA ALA A 668 31.49 27.12 -5.22
C ALA A 668 32.06 26.17 -4.16
N ALA A 669 31.71 24.88 -4.22
CA ALA A 669 32.25 23.83 -3.38
C ALA A 669 33.61 23.28 -3.87
N GLY A 670 34.19 23.83 -4.93
CA GLY A 670 35.49 23.41 -5.48
C GLY A 670 35.48 22.01 -6.08
N VAL A 671 34.34 21.57 -6.62
CA VAL A 671 34.21 20.27 -7.30
C VAL A 671 34.67 20.44 -8.77
N ASP A 672 35.64 19.63 -9.18
CA ASP A 672 36.06 19.56 -10.57
C ASP A 672 35.16 18.62 -11.36
N PHE A 673 34.57 19.13 -12.45
CA PHE A 673 33.66 18.36 -13.32
C PHE A 673 33.66 18.89 -14.76
N THR A 674 33.22 18.10 -15.71
CA THR A 674 32.89 18.53 -17.06
C THR A 674 31.41 18.39 -17.35
N TYR A 675 30.87 19.22 -18.24
CA TYR A 675 29.50 19.09 -18.78
C TYR A 675 29.56 18.71 -20.26
N LEU A 676 28.83 17.66 -20.66
CA LEU A 676 28.90 17.14 -22.03
C LEU A 676 28.27 18.02 -23.09
N GLY A 677 27.55 19.08 -22.69
CA GLY A 677 26.94 20.04 -23.61
C GLY A 677 25.89 19.40 -24.49
N GLU A 678 25.96 19.73 -25.78
CA GLU A 678 25.03 19.21 -26.81
C GLU A 678 25.11 17.69 -27.00
N LYS A 679 26.20 17.05 -26.61
CA LYS A 679 26.41 15.61 -26.78
C LYS A 679 25.60 14.77 -25.77
N GLU A 680 25.21 15.35 -24.65
CA GLU A 680 24.43 14.66 -23.61
C GLU A 680 23.06 14.18 -24.16
N ASN A 681 22.60 13.00 -23.77
CA ASN A 681 21.25 12.52 -24.06
C ASN A 681 20.41 12.40 -22.78
N CYS A 682 19.12 12.13 -22.92
CA CYS A 682 18.25 11.72 -21.83
C CYS A 682 18.76 10.43 -21.18
N CYS A 683 18.53 10.24 -19.88
CA CYS A 683 18.82 8.96 -19.21
C CYS A 683 17.86 7.82 -19.61
N ALA A 684 16.84 8.08 -20.40
CA ALA A 684 15.83 7.17 -20.90
C ALA A 684 14.95 6.48 -19.81
N THR A 685 14.88 7.02 -18.59
CA THR A 685 13.93 6.53 -17.56
C THR A 685 12.49 6.41 -18.10
N PRO A 686 11.92 7.39 -18.85
CA PRO A 686 10.56 7.25 -19.38
C PRO A 686 10.40 6.06 -20.33
N MET A 687 11.43 5.69 -21.08
CA MET A 687 11.38 4.52 -21.96
C MET A 687 11.42 3.22 -21.17
N LEU A 688 12.29 3.14 -20.17
CA LEU A 688 12.32 2.00 -19.25
C LEU A 688 10.95 1.77 -18.61
N VAL A 689 10.38 2.81 -17.98
CA VAL A 689 9.11 2.69 -17.26
C VAL A 689 7.89 2.53 -18.16
N ALA A 690 7.95 2.98 -19.40
CA ALA A 690 6.94 2.72 -20.42
C ALA A 690 6.99 1.31 -21.02
N GLY A 691 8.03 0.53 -20.71
CA GLY A 691 8.26 -0.77 -21.32
C GLY A 691 8.88 -0.75 -22.72
N LYS A 692 9.39 0.39 -23.19
CA LYS A 692 10.09 0.54 -24.49
C LYS A 692 11.57 0.21 -24.35
N TRP A 693 11.85 -1.05 -24.03
CA TRP A 693 13.18 -1.47 -23.60
C TRP A 693 14.25 -1.45 -24.68
N ASP A 694 13.92 -1.67 -25.94
CA ASP A 694 14.88 -1.59 -27.04
C ASP A 694 15.49 -0.18 -27.14
N LEU A 695 14.64 0.87 -27.13
CA LEU A 695 15.07 2.25 -27.18
C LEU A 695 15.81 2.68 -25.90
N PHE A 696 15.38 2.17 -24.75
CA PHE A 696 16.09 2.38 -23.47
C PHE A 696 17.52 1.82 -23.56
N VAL A 697 17.70 0.56 -23.96
CA VAL A 697 19.02 -0.10 -24.06
C VAL A 697 19.93 0.61 -25.06
N GLU A 698 19.41 1.02 -26.21
CA GLU A 698 20.17 1.80 -27.18
C GLU A 698 20.70 3.11 -26.57
N THR A 699 19.83 3.84 -25.89
CA THR A 699 20.19 5.10 -25.25
C THR A 699 21.19 4.91 -24.10
N MET A 700 21.00 3.87 -23.28
CA MET A 700 21.95 3.47 -22.23
C MET A 700 23.36 3.25 -22.80
N LYS A 701 23.49 2.46 -23.86
CA LYS A 701 24.78 2.19 -24.52
C LYS A 701 25.46 3.48 -24.97
N LYS A 702 24.71 4.36 -25.64
CA LYS A 702 25.22 5.67 -26.08
C LYS A 702 25.72 6.51 -24.92
N ASN A 703 24.98 6.55 -23.82
CA ASN A 703 25.32 7.34 -22.64
C ASN A 703 26.59 6.82 -21.94
N ILE A 704 26.73 5.50 -21.78
CA ILE A 704 27.94 4.89 -21.23
C ILE A 704 29.15 5.23 -22.09
N GLN A 705 29.03 5.11 -23.43
CA GLN A 705 30.11 5.45 -24.38
C GLN A 705 30.50 6.94 -24.31
N LEU A 706 29.50 7.84 -24.13
CA LEU A 706 29.76 9.29 -24.05
C LEU A 706 30.54 9.66 -22.79
N VAL A 707 30.17 9.12 -21.64
CA VAL A 707 30.87 9.38 -20.37
C VAL A 707 32.30 8.85 -20.44
N ARG A 708 32.49 7.61 -20.89
CA ARG A 708 33.83 7.03 -21.08
C ARG A 708 34.66 7.78 -22.12
N GLY A 709 34.04 8.19 -23.22
CA GLY A 709 34.69 8.97 -24.27
C GLY A 709 35.17 10.36 -23.80
N ALA A 710 34.56 10.92 -22.77
CA ALA A 710 35.03 12.13 -22.12
C ALA A 710 36.24 11.88 -21.19
N GLY A 711 36.63 10.61 -20.95
CA GLY A 711 37.68 10.23 -20.01
C GLY A 711 37.22 10.25 -18.56
N SER A 712 35.92 10.17 -18.32
CA SER A 712 35.29 10.26 -16.99
C SER A 712 34.80 8.89 -16.52
N ASP A 713 34.80 8.66 -15.20
CA ASP A 713 34.33 7.44 -14.55
C ASP A 713 33.25 7.69 -13.48
N THR A 714 32.90 8.95 -13.27
CA THR A 714 31.93 9.36 -12.25
C THR A 714 30.90 10.32 -12.85
N VAL A 715 29.64 10.04 -12.63
CA VAL A 715 28.50 10.88 -13.02
C VAL A 715 27.92 11.57 -11.79
N ILE A 716 27.84 12.89 -11.84
CA ILE A 716 27.14 13.70 -10.83
C ILE A 716 25.82 14.15 -11.39
N SER A 717 24.71 13.93 -10.70
CA SER A 717 23.39 14.35 -11.15
C SER A 717 22.61 15.15 -10.12
N SER A 718 21.69 15.98 -10.59
CA SER A 718 20.70 16.69 -9.79
C SER A 718 19.28 16.12 -9.94
N CYS A 719 19.10 15.09 -10.77
CA CYS A 719 17.81 14.43 -10.96
C CYS A 719 17.84 13.02 -10.38
N PRO A 720 16.91 12.68 -9.45
CA PRO A 720 16.82 11.34 -8.85
C PRO A 720 16.60 10.21 -9.85
N ALA A 721 15.81 10.47 -10.90
CA ALA A 721 15.59 9.47 -11.93
C ALA A 721 16.88 9.20 -12.72
N CYS A 722 17.65 10.26 -13.06
CA CYS A 722 18.95 10.09 -13.71
C CYS A 722 19.94 9.37 -12.79
N ASP A 723 19.99 9.72 -11.51
CA ASP A 723 20.87 9.04 -10.54
C ASP A 723 20.52 7.55 -10.40
N MET A 724 19.24 7.22 -10.26
CA MET A 724 18.77 5.83 -10.21
C MET A 724 19.23 5.06 -11.46
N MET A 725 19.11 5.68 -12.66
CA MET A 725 19.54 5.04 -13.89
C MET A 725 21.05 4.73 -13.88
N TRP A 726 21.89 5.69 -13.50
CA TRP A 726 23.34 5.53 -13.46
C TRP A 726 23.80 4.63 -12.29
N ARG A 727 23.14 4.71 -11.14
CA ARG A 727 23.55 4.01 -9.93
C ARG A 727 23.15 2.54 -9.90
N GLN A 728 21.97 2.21 -10.44
CA GLN A 728 21.37 0.88 -10.27
C GLN A 728 20.96 0.25 -11.59
N VAL A 729 20.21 0.99 -12.43
CA VAL A 729 19.58 0.41 -13.62
C VAL A 729 20.61 0.09 -14.70
N TYR A 730 21.47 1.03 -15.03
CA TYR A 730 22.50 0.82 -16.08
C TYR A 730 23.45 -0.32 -15.68
N PRO A 731 24.03 -0.36 -14.45
CA PRO A 731 24.84 -1.49 -14.03
C PRO A 731 24.13 -2.85 -14.13
N ALA A 732 22.88 -2.93 -13.67
CA ALA A 732 22.09 -4.17 -13.71
C ALA A 732 21.81 -4.63 -15.15
N TRP A 733 21.49 -3.72 -16.06
CA TRP A 733 21.24 -4.04 -17.47
C TRP A 733 22.52 -4.29 -18.24
N ALA A 734 23.57 -3.53 -18.00
CA ALA A 734 24.90 -3.72 -18.59
C ALA A 734 25.44 -5.11 -18.23
N GLY A 735 25.35 -5.52 -16.98
CA GLY A 735 25.73 -6.86 -16.53
C GLY A 735 24.96 -7.97 -17.25
N ARG A 736 23.65 -7.83 -17.45
CA ARG A 736 22.82 -8.78 -18.21
C ARG A 736 23.21 -8.87 -19.69
N LEU A 737 23.69 -7.76 -20.27
CA LEU A 737 24.05 -7.64 -21.68
C LEU A 737 25.54 -7.89 -21.93
N GLY A 738 26.34 -8.19 -20.90
CA GLY A 738 27.78 -8.34 -21.01
C GLY A 738 28.52 -7.05 -21.40
N ILE A 739 27.97 -5.88 -21.04
CA ILE A 739 28.56 -4.56 -21.29
C ILE A 739 29.30 -4.15 -20.03
N GLU A 740 30.55 -3.74 -20.18
CA GLU A 740 31.32 -3.17 -19.10
C GLU A 740 30.81 -1.74 -18.82
N ASP A 741 30.32 -1.45 -17.61
CA ASP A 741 29.85 -0.14 -17.20
C ASP A 741 30.99 0.68 -16.55
N GLY A 742 31.44 0.31 -15.39
CA GLY A 742 32.59 0.91 -14.66
C GLY A 742 32.40 2.38 -14.31
N ILE A 743 31.14 2.87 -14.28
CA ILE A 743 30.79 4.27 -13.99
C ILE A 743 30.16 4.34 -12.61
N THR A 744 30.67 5.24 -11.78
CA THR A 744 30.11 5.51 -10.45
C THR A 744 29.12 6.68 -10.53
N ALA A 745 27.96 6.56 -9.86
CA ALA A 745 27.01 7.67 -9.77
C ALA A 745 27.04 8.32 -8.38
N ARG A 746 27.02 9.64 -8.36
CA ARG A 746 26.96 10.46 -7.14
C ARG A 746 25.97 11.61 -7.29
N ARG A 747 25.37 12.03 -6.21
CA ARG A 747 24.53 13.24 -6.18
C ARG A 747 25.34 14.42 -5.67
N TYR A 748 25.02 15.61 -6.16
CA TYR A 748 25.62 16.83 -5.63
C TYR A 748 25.39 16.97 -4.12
N SER A 749 24.22 16.55 -3.60
CA SER A 749 23.91 16.62 -2.17
C SER A 749 24.76 15.70 -1.30
N GLU A 750 25.18 14.54 -1.80
CA GLU A 750 26.12 13.64 -1.12
C GLU A 750 27.51 14.28 -1.06
N ILE A 751 27.99 14.80 -2.18
CA ILE A 751 29.30 15.44 -2.30
C ILE A 751 29.39 16.67 -1.36
N LEU A 752 28.35 17.51 -1.38
CA LEU A 752 28.32 18.71 -0.53
C LEU A 752 28.23 18.35 0.94
N SER A 753 27.42 17.37 1.29
CA SER A 753 27.32 16.88 2.67
C SER A 753 28.67 16.38 3.20
N GLU A 754 29.44 15.64 2.39
CA GLU A 754 30.79 15.19 2.73
C GLU A 754 31.74 16.37 2.92
N LYS A 755 31.76 17.34 2.00
CA LYS A 755 32.59 18.54 2.09
C LYS A 755 32.24 19.41 3.28
N ILE A 756 30.96 19.54 3.64
CA ILE A 756 30.51 20.26 4.83
C ILE A 756 31.03 19.53 6.09
N LYS A 757 30.90 18.22 6.17
CA LYS A 757 31.42 17.43 7.30
C LYS A 757 32.95 17.51 7.44
N ALA A 758 33.65 17.59 6.31
CA ALA A 758 35.11 17.76 6.27
C ALA A 758 35.58 19.21 6.58
N GLY A 759 34.67 20.16 6.68
CA GLY A 759 34.98 21.58 6.83
C GLY A 759 35.55 22.26 5.57
N GLU A 760 35.44 21.59 4.42
CA GLU A 760 35.93 22.09 3.13
C GLU A 760 34.93 23.04 2.42
N PHE A 761 33.67 23.07 2.88
CA PHE A 761 32.62 23.94 2.34
C PHE A 761 31.71 24.43 3.46
N GLN A 762 31.40 25.73 3.46
CA GLN A 762 30.51 26.37 4.43
C GLN A 762 29.70 27.46 3.77
N PHE A 763 28.46 27.65 4.24
CA PHE A 763 27.64 28.78 3.83
C PHE A 763 27.97 30.04 4.62
N PRO A 764 27.77 31.25 4.05
CA PRO A 764 27.92 32.50 4.75
C PRO A 764 27.03 32.61 6.00
N ALA A 765 27.49 33.21 7.09
CA ALA A 765 26.73 33.31 8.34
C ALA A 765 25.36 34.00 8.19
N ASN A 766 25.25 34.95 7.28
CA ASN A 766 24.02 35.72 6.98
C ASN A 766 23.43 35.30 5.62
N ALA A 767 23.50 34.01 5.30
CA ALA A 767 23.11 33.50 4.00
C ALA A 767 21.64 33.70 3.66
N MET A 768 20.74 33.59 4.64
CA MET A 768 19.32 33.71 4.45
C MET A 768 18.63 34.42 5.63
N GLN A 769 17.43 34.96 5.40
CA GLN A 769 16.52 35.35 6.47
C GLN A 769 15.97 34.07 7.13
N PRO A 770 15.57 34.12 8.41
CA PRO A 770 14.96 32.99 9.09
C PRO A 770 13.78 32.43 8.29
N VAL A 771 13.79 31.13 8.03
CA VAL A 771 12.75 30.44 7.26
C VAL A 771 12.58 29.00 7.74
N THR A 772 11.33 28.56 7.88
CA THR A 772 10.99 27.16 8.19
C THR A 772 10.72 26.41 6.90
N VAL A 773 11.44 25.32 6.69
CA VAL A 773 11.33 24.49 5.49
C VAL A 773 11.07 23.04 5.86
N THR A 774 10.47 22.31 4.93
CA THR A 774 10.39 20.85 5.02
C THR A 774 11.01 20.19 3.79
N TRP A 775 11.33 18.90 3.89
CA TRP A 775 11.99 18.14 2.84
C TRP A 775 11.05 17.12 2.21
N HIS A 776 10.95 17.11 0.88
CA HIS A 776 10.27 16.07 0.13
C HIS A 776 11.24 14.92 -0.21
N ASP A 777 11.12 13.79 0.49
CA ASP A 777 11.84 12.57 0.15
C ASP A 777 11.33 12.02 -1.19
N SER A 778 12.04 12.32 -2.27
CA SER A 778 11.72 11.77 -3.59
C SER A 778 11.88 10.24 -3.57
N CYS A 779 10.91 9.53 -4.12
CA CYS A 779 10.88 8.06 -4.11
C CYS A 779 12.16 7.42 -4.67
N HIS A 780 12.72 7.96 -5.76
CA HIS A 780 13.92 7.41 -6.39
C HIS A 780 15.22 7.72 -5.63
N ILE A 781 15.27 8.79 -4.81
CA ILE A 781 16.40 9.03 -3.90
C ILE A 781 16.28 8.15 -2.65
N GLY A 782 15.11 8.20 -2.01
CA GLY A 782 14.86 7.51 -0.75
C GLY A 782 14.67 6.01 -0.94
N ARG A 783 13.46 5.58 -1.29
CA ARG A 783 13.12 4.16 -1.35
C ARG A 783 13.96 3.33 -2.31
N VAL A 784 14.23 3.84 -3.51
CA VAL A 784 15.00 3.10 -4.51
C VAL A 784 16.49 3.11 -4.21
N SER A 785 17.04 4.26 -3.79
CA SER A 785 18.50 4.41 -3.62
C SER A 785 18.98 4.47 -2.16
N GLY A 786 18.09 4.45 -1.18
CA GLY A 786 18.43 4.42 0.25
C GLY A 786 19.05 5.71 0.80
N VAL A 787 18.93 6.84 0.09
CA VAL A 787 19.59 8.10 0.47
C VAL A 787 18.58 9.06 1.09
N TYR A 788 18.72 9.31 2.39
CA TYR A 788 17.84 10.17 3.18
C TYR A 788 18.55 11.34 3.86
N GLU A 789 19.72 11.11 4.47
CA GLU A 789 20.39 12.10 5.31
C GLU A 789 21.18 13.19 4.57
N PRO A 790 21.90 12.91 3.45
CA PRO A 790 22.71 13.95 2.81
C PRO A 790 21.95 15.23 2.42
N PRO A 791 20.71 15.17 1.87
CA PRO A 791 19.92 16.38 1.65
C PRO A 791 19.58 17.12 2.94
N ARG A 792 19.23 16.41 4.02
CA ARG A 792 18.93 16.98 5.33
C ARG A 792 20.14 17.68 5.94
N GLN A 793 21.31 17.05 5.83
CA GLN A 793 22.58 17.63 6.30
C GLN A 793 22.92 18.92 5.55
N LEU A 794 22.72 18.94 4.23
CA LEU A 794 22.90 20.14 3.41
C LEU A 794 21.95 21.25 3.86
N ILE A 795 20.67 20.98 4.08
CA ILE A 795 19.67 21.96 4.53
C ILE A 795 20.04 22.51 5.92
N ARG A 796 20.37 21.65 6.88
CA ARG A 796 20.74 22.03 8.25
C ARG A 796 22.03 22.84 8.31
N ALA A 797 22.90 22.75 7.31
CA ALA A 797 24.13 23.51 7.22
C ALA A 797 23.93 24.96 6.75
N ILE A 798 22.78 25.30 6.22
CA ILE A 798 22.44 26.67 5.78
C ILE A 798 22.01 27.47 7.00
N PRO A 799 22.70 28.58 7.37
CA PRO A 799 22.35 29.41 8.52
C PRO A 799 20.93 29.99 8.41
N ASN A 800 20.24 30.09 9.55
CA ASN A 800 18.87 30.61 9.68
C ASN A 800 17.77 29.78 9.00
N VAL A 801 18.07 28.53 8.63
CA VAL A 801 17.09 27.57 8.08
C VAL A 801 16.66 26.58 9.16
N ASN A 802 15.36 26.52 9.47
CA ASN A 802 14.77 25.54 10.37
C ASN A 802 14.12 24.41 9.56
N LEU A 803 14.65 23.20 9.65
CA LEU A 803 14.11 22.00 8.98
C LEU A 803 13.11 21.30 9.90
N VAL A 804 11.85 21.24 9.48
CA VAL A 804 10.78 20.46 10.13
C VAL A 804 10.44 19.23 9.27
N GLU A 805 10.12 18.11 9.90
CA GLU A 805 9.77 16.88 9.19
C GLU A 805 8.25 16.74 9.03
N MET A 806 7.83 16.31 7.86
CA MET A 806 6.44 15.89 7.63
C MET A 806 6.15 14.56 8.32
N SER A 807 4.91 14.27 8.65
CA SER A 807 4.50 13.01 9.31
C SER A 807 4.88 11.77 8.50
N TYR A 808 4.79 11.85 7.16
CA TYR A 808 5.26 10.81 6.24
C TYR A 808 6.55 11.26 5.59
N ASN A 809 7.67 10.77 6.11
CA ASN A 809 9.02 11.10 5.67
C ASN A 809 9.87 9.85 5.43
N HIS A 810 11.11 10.00 5.00
CA HIS A 810 12.04 8.90 4.70
C HIS A 810 11.38 7.86 3.77
N GLN A 811 11.41 6.59 4.16
CA GLN A 811 10.84 5.49 3.38
C GLN A 811 9.32 5.55 3.23
N ASP A 812 8.63 6.21 4.15
CA ASP A 812 7.16 6.30 4.19
C ASP A 812 6.61 7.52 3.44
N ALA A 813 7.48 8.37 2.88
CA ALA A 813 7.08 9.58 2.18
C ALA A 813 6.09 9.32 1.03
N HIS A 814 5.01 10.11 0.95
CA HIS A 814 4.07 10.04 -0.15
C HIS A 814 4.67 10.55 -1.47
N CYS A 815 4.15 10.04 -2.60
CA CYS A 815 4.60 10.42 -3.93
C CYS A 815 4.08 11.82 -4.32
N CYS A 816 4.86 12.54 -5.16
CA CYS A 816 4.43 13.80 -5.75
C CYS A 816 3.37 13.65 -6.87
N GLY A 817 3.18 12.43 -7.40
CA GLY A 817 2.26 12.16 -8.51
C GLY A 817 2.88 12.22 -9.92
N SER A 818 4.15 12.56 -10.04
CA SER A 818 4.89 12.56 -11.32
C SER A 818 5.45 11.13 -11.57
N VAL A 819 5.77 10.67 -12.78
CA VAL A 819 5.66 11.29 -14.10
C VAL A 819 4.47 10.69 -14.88
N LEU A 820 4.14 9.41 -14.67
CA LEU A 820 3.20 8.64 -15.49
C LEU A 820 1.76 9.13 -15.31
N THR A 821 1.37 9.45 -14.08
CA THR A 821 0.05 10.03 -13.83
C THR A 821 -0.07 11.40 -14.48
N LEU A 822 0.99 12.21 -14.44
CA LEU A 822 1.01 13.54 -15.07
C LEU A 822 0.72 13.47 -16.57
N ILE A 823 1.39 12.59 -17.29
CA ILE A 823 1.26 12.50 -18.76
C ILE A 823 -0.03 11.82 -19.22
N ARG A 824 -0.80 11.22 -18.32
CA ARG A 824 -2.08 10.57 -18.63
C ARG A 824 -3.27 11.31 -18.05
N GLU A 825 -3.14 11.80 -16.79
CA GLU A 825 -4.23 12.44 -16.05
C GLU A 825 -3.68 13.58 -15.17
N PRO A 826 -3.37 14.76 -15.78
CA PRO A 826 -2.75 15.87 -15.06
C PRO A 826 -3.49 16.30 -13.80
N LEU A 827 -4.83 16.38 -13.85
CA LEU A 827 -5.64 16.79 -12.70
C LEU A 827 -5.61 15.77 -11.55
N VAL A 828 -5.46 14.48 -11.87
CA VAL A 828 -5.24 13.43 -10.85
C VAL A 828 -3.86 13.59 -10.23
N ALA A 829 -2.83 13.85 -11.04
CA ALA A 829 -1.49 14.13 -10.56
C ALA A 829 -1.45 15.35 -9.62
N ALA A 830 -2.16 16.43 -9.97
CA ALA A 830 -2.30 17.59 -9.10
C ALA A 830 -3.00 17.26 -7.76
N LYS A 831 -3.99 16.38 -7.78
CA LYS A 831 -4.65 15.89 -6.55
C LYS A 831 -3.72 15.04 -5.69
N ILE A 832 -2.89 14.22 -6.31
CA ILE A 832 -1.88 13.42 -5.61
C ILE A 832 -0.86 14.34 -4.94
N GLY A 833 -0.30 15.28 -5.69
CA GLY A 833 0.69 16.24 -5.15
C GLY A 833 0.14 17.10 -4.01
N LYS A 834 -1.17 17.42 -4.02
CA LYS A 834 -1.81 18.17 -2.93
C LYS A 834 -1.66 17.46 -1.58
N VAL A 835 -1.75 16.14 -1.53
CA VAL A 835 -1.58 15.39 -0.26
C VAL A 835 -0.23 15.72 0.37
N ARG A 836 0.83 15.76 -0.44
CA ARG A 836 2.18 16.08 0.03
C ARG A 836 2.33 17.55 0.48
N LEU A 837 1.62 18.46 -0.18
CA LEU A 837 1.61 19.86 0.20
C LEU A 837 0.83 20.12 1.49
N ASP A 838 -0.28 19.41 1.70
CA ASP A 838 -1.05 19.46 2.94
C ASP A 838 -0.19 18.98 4.14
N GLU A 839 0.58 17.89 3.99
CA GLU A 839 1.51 17.41 5.00
C GLU A 839 2.60 18.45 5.35
N ALA A 840 3.08 19.19 4.35
CA ALA A 840 4.07 20.25 4.56
C ALA A 840 3.49 21.43 5.36
N LEU A 841 2.22 21.82 5.09
CA LEU A 841 1.51 22.84 5.88
C LEU A 841 1.23 22.36 7.30
N GLU A 842 0.82 21.10 7.48
CA GLU A 842 0.60 20.49 8.79
C GLU A 842 1.88 20.46 9.65
N ALA A 843 3.04 20.31 9.01
CA ALA A 843 4.34 20.40 9.67
C ALA A 843 4.76 21.85 10.02
N GLY A 844 3.99 22.86 9.61
CA GLY A 844 4.29 24.26 9.84
C GLY A 844 5.38 24.83 8.92
N ALA A 845 5.62 24.24 7.77
CA ALA A 845 6.62 24.70 6.82
C ALA A 845 6.11 25.85 5.95
N GLU A 846 6.95 26.86 5.74
CA GLU A 846 6.74 27.94 4.79
C GLU A 846 7.10 27.52 3.35
N LYS A 847 8.07 26.62 3.23
CA LYS A 847 8.53 26.09 1.94
C LYS A 847 8.71 24.59 1.99
N ILE A 848 8.39 23.92 0.88
CA ILE A 848 8.76 22.51 0.64
C ILE A 848 9.94 22.45 -0.32
N LEU A 849 11.03 21.84 0.12
CA LEU A 849 12.19 21.63 -0.69
C LEU A 849 12.14 20.26 -1.39
N ALA A 850 12.45 20.23 -2.66
CA ALA A 850 12.54 19.01 -3.46
C ALA A 850 13.87 19.00 -4.23
N LEU A 851 14.41 17.83 -4.54
CA LEU A 851 15.64 17.72 -5.33
C LEU A 851 15.36 17.25 -6.77
N CYS A 852 14.18 16.71 -7.02
CA CYS A 852 13.82 16.14 -8.31
C CYS A 852 13.16 17.21 -9.20
N PRO A 853 13.68 17.49 -10.40
CA PRO A 853 13.04 18.44 -11.32
C PRO A 853 11.58 18.10 -11.64
N CYS A 854 11.24 16.80 -11.72
CA CYS A 854 9.87 16.36 -11.95
C CYS A 854 8.99 16.48 -10.71
N CYS A 855 9.53 16.21 -9.51
CA CYS A 855 8.77 16.40 -8.26
C CYS A 855 8.52 17.88 -7.99
N GLU A 856 9.54 18.73 -8.17
CA GLU A 856 9.40 20.18 -7.99
C GLU A 856 8.37 20.75 -8.98
N PHE A 857 8.46 20.38 -10.25
CA PHE A 857 7.47 20.75 -11.27
C PHE A 857 6.05 20.34 -10.83
N GLN A 858 5.86 19.07 -10.47
CA GLN A 858 4.54 18.54 -10.11
C GLN A 858 3.97 19.19 -8.85
N LEU A 859 4.79 19.35 -7.80
CA LEU A 859 4.34 19.95 -6.54
C LEU A 859 4.00 21.43 -6.72
N ARG A 860 4.79 22.18 -7.50
CA ARG A 860 4.54 23.58 -7.83
C ARG A 860 3.21 23.75 -8.56
N VAL A 861 2.96 22.92 -9.59
CA VAL A 861 1.68 22.95 -10.31
C VAL A 861 0.54 22.50 -9.40
N SER A 862 0.77 21.52 -8.52
CA SER A 862 -0.24 21.09 -7.55
C SER A 862 -0.60 22.20 -6.57
N ALA A 863 0.38 22.97 -6.10
CA ALA A 863 0.15 24.14 -5.25
C ALA A 863 -0.72 25.19 -5.96
N ASP A 864 -0.39 25.50 -7.20
CA ASP A 864 -1.16 26.47 -8.01
C ASP A 864 -2.58 25.98 -8.32
N LYS A 865 -2.71 24.78 -8.93
CA LYS A 865 -4.03 24.23 -9.35
C LYS A 865 -4.96 23.90 -8.17
N LYS A 866 -4.42 23.63 -6.98
CA LYS A 866 -5.18 23.33 -5.76
C LYS A 866 -5.20 24.47 -4.76
N GLN A 867 -4.61 25.61 -5.13
CA GLN A 867 -4.56 26.84 -4.31
C GLN A 867 -4.03 26.57 -2.89
N VAL A 868 -2.94 25.79 -2.80
CA VAL A 868 -2.26 25.50 -1.54
C VAL A 868 -1.20 26.59 -1.30
N PRO A 869 -1.26 27.35 -0.19
CA PRO A 869 -0.39 28.51 0.04
C PRO A 869 0.99 28.10 0.58
N ILE A 870 1.76 27.34 -0.19
CA ILE A 870 3.12 26.93 0.15
C ILE A 870 4.06 27.10 -1.04
N GLU A 871 5.26 27.62 -0.79
CA GLU A 871 6.27 27.76 -1.83
C GLU A 871 7.02 26.44 -2.06
N VAL A 872 7.12 26.01 -3.33
CA VAL A 872 7.89 24.83 -3.73
C VAL A 872 9.21 25.28 -4.33
N VAL A 873 10.34 24.80 -3.81
CA VAL A 873 11.69 25.22 -4.23
C VAL A 873 12.58 24.01 -4.44
N ASP A 874 13.38 24.00 -5.51
CA ASP A 874 14.43 22.99 -5.67
C ASP A 874 15.58 23.21 -4.68
N LEU A 875 16.13 22.13 -4.13
CA LEU A 875 17.20 22.18 -3.12
C LEU A 875 18.48 22.85 -3.64
N ALA A 876 18.88 22.57 -4.90
CA ALA A 876 20.08 23.21 -5.45
C ALA A 876 19.87 24.72 -5.60
N ARG A 877 18.69 25.14 -6.05
CA ARG A 877 18.32 26.55 -6.15
C ARG A 877 18.31 27.22 -4.78
N PHE A 878 17.69 26.58 -3.79
CA PHE A 878 17.65 27.10 -2.42
C PHE A 878 19.04 27.27 -1.83
N ALA A 879 19.88 26.23 -1.92
CA ALA A 879 21.26 26.28 -1.41
C ALA A 879 22.15 27.29 -2.18
N SER A 880 21.98 27.39 -3.51
CA SER A 880 22.73 28.39 -4.30
C SER A 880 22.31 29.83 -3.99
N SER A 881 21.02 30.06 -3.69
CA SER A 881 20.56 31.38 -3.24
C SER A 881 21.18 31.78 -1.90
N ALA A 882 21.48 30.82 -1.03
CA ALA A 882 22.24 31.06 0.21
C ALA A 882 23.71 31.49 -0.02
N LEU A 883 24.22 31.28 -1.23
CA LEU A 883 25.53 31.80 -1.67
C LEU A 883 25.42 33.13 -2.42
N GLY A 884 24.23 33.73 -2.50
CA GLY A 884 23.99 34.99 -3.17
C GLY A 884 23.70 34.92 -4.68
N TYR A 885 23.50 33.71 -5.24
CA TYR A 885 23.11 33.59 -6.64
C TYR A 885 21.60 33.78 -6.82
N GLU A 886 21.23 34.50 -7.87
CA GLU A 886 19.84 34.71 -8.27
C GLU A 886 19.51 33.90 -9.54
N PHE A 887 18.27 33.41 -9.61
CA PHE A 887 17.79 32.60 -10.74
C PHE A 887 16.44 33.12 -11.24
N PRO A 888 16.15 32.99 -12.55
CA PRO A 888 14.85 33.35 -13.11
C PRO A 888 13.69 32.61 -12.41
N ASP A 889 12.52 33.22 -12.35
CA ASP A 889 11.31 32.54 -11.88
C ASP A 889 10.94 31.41 -12.85
N PRO A 890 10.85 30.15 -12.41
CA PRO A 890 10.50 29.02 -13.27
C PRO A 890 9.01 28.93 -13.61
N ASN A 891 8.13 29.67 -12.91
CA ASN A 891 6.68 29.51 -13.03
C ASN A 891 6.13 29.71 -14.46
N PRO A 892 6.57 30.70 -15.25
CA PRO A 892 6.05 30.87 -16.60
C PRO A 892 6.28 29.64 -17.48
N GLU A 893 7.47 29.05 -17.42
CA GLU A 893 7.79 27.84 -18.20
C GLU A 893 7.06 26.61 -17.66
N VAL A 894 6.93 26.46 -16.35
CA VAL A 894 6.16 25.37 -15.71
C VAL A 894 4.69 25.42 -16.14
N GLN A 895 4.05 26.58 -16.12
CA GLN A 895 2.65 26.72 -16.53
C GLN A 895 2.47 26.45 -18.03
N LYS A 896 3.41 26.88 -18.87
CA LYS A 896 3.39 26.59 -20.30
C LYS A 896 3.47 25.07 -20.57
N GLN A 897 4.39 24.38 -19.93
CA GLN A 897 4.52 22.92 -20.09
C GLN A 897 3.30 22.17 -19.57
N TRP A 898 2.72 22.61 -18.44
CA TRP A 898 1.48 22.03 -17.94
C TRP A 898 0.33 22.21 -18.94
N ALA A 899 0.17 23.38 -19.53
CA ALA A 899 -0.85 23.64 -20.54
C ALA A 899 -0.70 22.72 -21.77
N VAL A 900 0.54 22.39 -22.16
CA VAL A 900 0.80 21.40 -23.22
C VAL A 900 0.27 20.02 -22.84
N PHE A 901 0.48 19.55 -21.59
CA PHE A 901 -0.07 18.27 -21.13
C PHE A 901 -1.60 18.29 -21.10
N GLU A 902 -2.21 19.36 -20.59
CA GLU A 902 -3.68 19.49 -20.58
C GLU A 902 -4.25 19.48 -22.00
N ALA A 903 -3.65 20.20 -22.93
CA ALA A 903 -4.08 20.23 -24.33
C ALA A 903 -3.92 18.86 -25.00
N MET A 904 -2.79 18.19 -24.84
CA MET A 904 -2.57 16.84 -25.38
C MET A 904 -3.63 15.83 -24.89
N ILE A 905 -3.98 15.88 -23.61
CA ILE A 905 -5.00 15.00 -23.04
C ILE A 905 -6.40 15.36 -23.58
N ALA A 906 -6.71 16.65 -23.70
CA ALA A 906 -7.98 17.10 -24.29
C ALA A 906 -8.14 16.60 -25.73
N LEU A 907 -7.08 16.68 -26.54
CA LEU A 907 -7.07 16.19 -27.92
C LEU A 907 -7.28 14.68 -28.05
N MET A 908 -6.98 13.91 -27.00
CA MET A 908 -7.22 12.47 -26.97
C MET A 908 -8.69 12.10 -26.68
N THR A 909 -9.54 13.06 -26.34
CA THR A 909 -10.99 12.85 -26.20
C THR A 909 -11.69 13.08 -27.55
N PRO A 910 -12.78 12.34 -27.85
CA PRO A 910 -13.57 12.58 -29.08
C PRO A 910 -14.02 14.04 -29.22
N GLN A 911 -14.43 14.66 -28.12
CA GLN A 911 -14.87 16.07 -28.12
C GLN A 911 -13.72 17.02 -28.36
N GLY A 912 -12.57 16.87 -27.67
CA GLY A 912 -11.42 17.74 -27.85
C GLY A 912 -10.80 17.62 -29.24
N PHE A 913 -10.81 16.42 -29.83
CA PHE A 913 -10.41 16.24 -31.24
C PHE A 913 -11.37 16.96 -32.20
N ALA A 914 -12.69 16.83 -31.96
CA ALA A 914 -13.70 17.53 -32.78
C ALA A 914 -13.56 19.06 -32.66
N ASP A 915 -13.31 19.58 -31.45
CA ASP A 915 -13.12 21.01 -31.20
C ASP A 915 -11.84 21.52 -31.90
N LEU A 916 -10.73 20.78 -31.84
CA LEU A 916 -9.52 21.11 -32.57
C LEU A 916 -9.76 21.15 -34.09
N MET A 917 -10.38 20.10 -34.62
CA MET A 917 -10.69 20.02 -36.07
C MET A 917 -11.62 21.16 -36.48
N GLY A 918 -12.61 21.51 -35.65
CA GLY A 918 -13.49 22.65 -35.88
C GLY A 918 -12.73 24.00 -35.92
N THR A 919 -11.80 24.21 -34.99
CA THR A 919 -10.96 25.41 -34.96
C THR A 919 -10.01 25.49 -36.16
N MET A 920 -9.29 24.40 -36.47
CA MET A 920 -8.41 24.34 -37.66
C MET A 920 -9.20 24.54 -38.95
N TRP A 921 -10.41 24.02 -39.05
CA TRP A 921 -11.25 24.15 -40.20
C TRP A 921 -11.74 25.59 -40.37
N SER A 922 -12.13 26.26 -39.27
CA SER A 922 -12.51 27.66 -39.31
C SER A 922 -11.34 28.57 -39.73
N GLU A 923 -10.17 28.37 -39.12
CA GLU A 923 -8.96 29.12 -39.52
C GLU A 923 -8.55 28.89 -40.96
N LEU A 924 -8.69 27.64 -41.45
CA LEU A 924 -8.40 27.34 -42.86
C LEU A 924 -9.39 28.01 -43.81
N ILE A 925 -10.68 28.03 -43.44
CA ILE A 925 -11.72 28.71 -44.22
C ILE A 925 -11.49 30.24 -44.24
N ASP A 926 -11.13 30.82 -43.09
CA ASP A 926 -10.83 32.25 -42.96
C ASP A 926 -9.55 32.65 -43.73
N ALA A 927 -8.58 31.72 -43.84
CA ALA A 927 -7.33 31.95 -44.58
C ALA A 927 -7.49 31.76 -46.11
N MET A 928 -8.62 31.23 -46.61
CA MET A 928 -8.85 31.04 -48.04
C MET A 928 -9.04 32.39 -48.78
N PRO A 929 -8.24 32.66 -49.82
CA PRO A 929 -8.42 33.88 -50.60
C PRO A 929 -9.75 33.91 -51.36
N PHE A 930 -10.33 35.13 -51.49
CA PHE A 930 -11.53 35.39 -52.27
C PHE A 930 -12.87 34.80 -51.82
N GLY A 931 -13.03 34.56 -50.51
CA GLY A 931 -14.35 34.21 -49.96
C GLY A 931 -14.86 32.82 -50.38
N MET A 932 -13.98 31.92 -50.80
CA MET A 932 -14.32 30.54 -51.14
C MET A 932 -14.97 29.79 -50.00
N GLY A 933 -14.70 30.18 -48.74
CA GLY A 933 -15.36 29.60 -47.54
C GLY A 933 -16.87 29.83 -47.50
N ARG A 934 -17.41 30.81 -48.21
CA ARG A 934 -18.85 31.08 -48.35
C ARG A 934 -19.55 30.22 -49.38
N MET A 935 -18.81 29.55 -50.25
CA MET A 935 -19.34 28.70 -51.32
C MET A 935 -19.66 27.25 -50.89
N MET A 936 -19.36 26.88 -49.63
CA MET A 936 -19.76 25.56 -49.09
C MET A 936 -20.83 25.73 -47.97
N PRO A 937 -22.11 25.89 -48.35
CA PRO A 937 -23.18 25.95 -47.35
C PRO A 937 -23.38 24.56 -46.77
N GLY A 938 -23.11 24.41 -45.46
CA GLY A 938 -23.42 23.18 -44.70
C GLY A 938 -22.31 22.58 -43.89
N MET A 939 -21.06 23.07 -43.96
CA MET A 939 -19.92 22.52 -43.16
C MET A 939 -19.59 23.35 -41.90
N GLY A 940 -20.40 24.35 -41.54
CA GLY A 940 -20.20 25.20 -40.40
C GLY A 940 -21.40 25.23 -39.45
N LYS A 941 -21.86 24.07 -38.95
CA LYS A 941 -22.73 23.98 -37.79
C LYS A 941 -22.44 22.70 -37.00
#